data_0ec28818ee3d179ac2e4be0d7f6de30b
#
_entry.id   0ec28818ee3d179ac2e4be0d7f6de30b
#
_cell.length_a   1.000
_cell.length_b   1.000
_cell.length_c   1.000
_cell.angle_alpha   90.00
_cell.angle_beta   90.00
_cell.angle_gamma   90.00
#
_symmetry.space_group_name_H-M   'P 1'
#
loop_
_entity.id
_entity.type
_entity.pdbx_description
1 polymer ?
#
loop_
_entity_poly.entity_id
_entity_poly.type
_entity_poly.pdbx_seq_one_letter_code
_entity_poly.pdbx_strand_id
1 'polypeptide(L)'
;MSKMVNMEIDGKAVSVPDGMTLVDAAATVGVHIPNLCHIKELRGVGACRMCMVEIEGMKTPVTGCTTRTKEGMKVSTKTAKVEEIRKFVTDMVLSFHPLDCMTCPKAGSCDLQNYAADLGIRESSFGRKSFNYPLNDRSPFITIDNNYCVLCGRCVRVCKEQGTNVLDFMGRGITTKVSTALDRPLHESGCTFCGSCVDACPVNSIMEHDRWQHGREWDLAKQDTACTACGSGCSVTTGSKEGKIVKVNAKDDHGYICVVGRFGFEALQASNRITTPLKRQGDALVPTTWEDAVTIAADALKKAGPDAGFIASGSLTNEEAYAVQALARDVTGSANVDTPASAYADGLIAALRATFGDGGTGIAAQSDLKSADLVVLIGADPSQKKQALQEVDVMIRRRAQAGAKVIVVNPDRIELASHQNAMHLQLKAGSDAVLLAGLMSAALHEGAVSSAKGMDALKKSLITVDAAASESGVPAESISHAAKALAAAKNAVVVIGSGIAAQQEASQQALNLALLKGAGVLPLMLEANALGALRMGCMPDRGPGAATVKKVGKGYRDMKTGMKALYLAGTMMHADFKSDFVIVQASHMTPLAERADLVLPMAAFYENQGTIVNTYGTTKTVARAQKPSGLVKDGVSIISEISAAMSTSKMFQENDIIAAVKKVKAGKFAAGSCGPVKAAASKPYGISSTVLLAAMQQGLLSHSAVAKVMTVSEGALQK
;
A
#
# COMPACT_ATOMS: atom_id res chain seq x y z
N MET A 1 -9.26 6.13 -27.49
CA MET A 1 -9.70 4.73 -27.36
C MET A 1 -8.87 3.89 -28.30
N SER A 2 -8.32 2.76 -27.87
CA SER A 2 -7.61 1.82 -28.74
C SER A 2 -8.60 1.24 -29.76
N LYS A 3 -8.14 1.05 -31.01
CA LYS A 3 -8.93 0.41 -32.07
C LYS A 3 -9.32 -1.00 -31.60
N MET A 4 -10.59 -1.35 -31.66
CA MET A 4 -11.06 -2.71 -31.39
C MET A 4 -10.91 -3.55 -32.65
N VAL A 5 -10.53 -4.82 -32.49
CA VAL A 5 -10.44 -5.83 -33.56
C VAL A 5 -11.34 -7.01 -33.23
N ASN A 6 -11.98 -7.54 -34.26
CA ASN A 6 -12.86 -8.70 -34.19
C ASN A 6 -12.12 -9.92 -34.74
N MET A 7 -12.16 -11.00 -34.00
CA MET A 7 -11.47 -12.24 -34.36
C MET A 7 -12.23 -13.45 -33.81
N GLU A 8 -11.76 -14.64 -34.09
CA GLU A 8 -12.37 -15.88 -33.63
C GLU A 8 -11.31 -16.74 -32.88
N ILE A 9 -11.66 -17.31 -31.74
CA ILE A 9 -10.82 -18.23 -30.96
C ILE A 9 -11.65 -19.48 -30.63
N ASP A 10 -11.26 -20.63 -31.16
CA ASP A 10 -11.95 -21.92 -31.03
C ASP A 10 -13.45 -21.81 -31.33
N GLY A 11 -13.82 -21.12 -32.44
CA GLY A 11 -15.20 -20.90 -32.86
C GLY A 11 -15.94 -19.81 -32.09
N LYS A 12 -15.33 -19.15 -31.08
CA LYS A 12 -15.95 -18.05 -30.34
C LYS A 12 -15.56 -16.71 -30.92
N ALA A 13 -16.53 -15.85 -31.19
CA ALA A 13 -16.28 -14.46 -31.60
C ALA A 13 -15.69 -13.65 -30.42
N VAL A 14 -14.64 -12.89 -30.67
CA VAL A 14 -13.89 -12.10 -29.70
C VAL A 14 -13.68 -10.70 -30.23
N SER A 15 -14.05 -9.68 -29.45
CA SER A 15 -13.76 -8.27 -29.74
C SER A 15 -12.85 -7.71 -28.65
N VAL A 16 -11.62 -7.34 -29.02
CA VAL A 16 -10.58 -6.90 -28.08
C VAL A 16 -9.77 -5.74 -28.66
N PRO A 17 -9.04 -4.98 -27.82
CA PRO A 17 -8.12 -3.96 -28.31
C PRO A 17 -7.06 -4.52 -29.25
N ASP A 18 -6.80 -3.79 -30.35
CA ASP A 18 -5.72 -4.11 -31.28
C ASP A 18 -4.37 -4.20 -30.54
N GLY A 19 -3.58 -5.21 -30.88
CA GLY A 19 -2.26 -5.43 -30.28
C GLY A 19 -2.27 -6.12 -28.90
N MET A 20 -3.42 -6.63 -28.42
CA MET A 20 -3.45 -7.53 -27.26
C MET A 20 -2.74 -8.85 -27.57
N THR A 21 -2.22 -9.58 -26.58
CA THR A 21 -1.69 -10.94 -26.84
C THR A 21 -2.83 -11.93 -27.06
N LEU A 22 -2.59 -13.00 -27.84
CA LEU A 22 -3.60 -14.02 -28.04
C LEU A 22 -3.96 -14.77 -26.73
N VAL A 23 -3.00 -14.91 -25.80
CA VAL A 23 -3.27 -15.49 -24.47
C VAL A 23 -4.25 -14.63 -23.70
N ASP A 24 -4.05 -13.32 -23.67
CA ASP A 24 -4.92 -12.40 -22.94
C ASP A 24 -6.28 -12.27 -23.63
N ALA A 25 -6.31 -12.25 -24.97
CA ALA A 25 -7.55 -12.22 -25.75
C ALA A 25 -8.41 -13.49 -25.52
N ALA A 26 -7.79 -14.67 -25.49
CA ALA A 26 -8.48 -15.93 -25.22
C ALA A 26 -9.10 -15.95 -23.81
N ALA A 27 -8.41 -15.39 -22.83
CA ALA A 27 -8.90 -15.30 -21.46
C ALA A 27 -10.20 -14.47 -21.36
N THR A 28 -10.41 -13.45 -22.22
CA THR A 28 -11.64 -12.62 -22.21
C THR A 28 -12.91 -13.40 -22.54
N VAL A 29 -12.76 -14.51 -23.26
CA VAL A 29 -13.90 -15.39 -23.66
C VAL A 29 -13.87 -16.75 -22.95
N GLY A 30 -13.11 -16.84 -21.85
CA GLY A 30 -13.03 -18.04 -21.03
C GLY A 30 -12.26 -19.20 -21.68
N VAL A 31 -11.38 -18.92 -22.65
CA VAL A 31 -10.48 -19.91 -23.25
C VAL A 31 -9.12 -19.79 -22.58
N HIS A 32 -8.72 -20.85 -21.88
CA HIS A 32 -7.40 -20.92 -21.25
C HIS A 32 -6.36 -21.49 -22.22
N ILE A 33 -5.33 -20.70 -22.54
CA ILE A 33 -4.16 -21.14 -23.28
C ILE A 33 -3.04 -21.47 -22.29
N PRO A 34 -2.61 -22.73 -22.14
CA PRO A 34 -1.58 -23.15 -21.20
C PRO A 34 -0.30 -22.35 -21.36
N ASN A 35 0.31 -21.92 -20.25
CA ASN A 35 1.57 -21.18 -20.27
C ASN A 35 2.26 -21.23 -18.92
N LEU A 36 3.60 -21.28 -18.89
CA LEU A 36 4.44 -21.22 -17.69
C LEU A 36 5.20 -19.90 -17.57
N CYS A 37 5.43 -19.20 -18.68
CA CYS A 37 6.24 -17.98 -18.67
C CYS A 37 5.47 -16.69 -18.89
N HIS A 38 4.22 -16.73 -19.34
CA HIS A 38 3.42 -15.52 -19.55
C HIS A 38 2.99 -14.89 -18.22
N ILE A 39 3.00 -13.59 -18.20
CA ILE A 39 2.44 -12.74 -17.14
C ILE A 39 1.60 -11.68 -17.83
N LYS A 40 0.33 -11.55 -17.42
CA LYS A 40 -0.57 -10.53 -17.92
C LYS A 40 0.05 -9.13 -17.75
N GLU A 41 -0.15 -8.25 -18.71
CA GLU A 41 0.38 -6.88 -18.74
C GLU A 41 1.91 -6.76 -18.94
N LEU A 42 2.70 -7.83 -18.81
CA LEU A 42 4.10 -7.83 -19.17
C LEU A 42 4.35 -8.33 -20.59
N ARG A 43 5.42 -7.85 -21.20
CA ARG A 43 5.82 -8.30 -22.54
C ARG A 43 5.99 -9.81 -22.56
N GLY A 44 5.33 -10.50 -23.47
CA GLY A 44 5.51 -11.93 -23.71
C GLY A 44 6.93 -12.26 -24.20
N VAL A 45 7.50 -13.36 -23.72
CA VAL A 45 8.87 -13.80 -24.07
C VAL A 45 8.89 -15.10 -24.85
N GLY A 46 7.79 -15.88 -24.87
CA GLY A 46 7.69 -17.13 -25.62
C GLY A 46 8.66 -18.23 -25.16
N ALA A 47 9.25 -18.16 -23.95
CA ALA A 47 10.30 -19.06 -23.49
C ALA A 47 9.82 -20.50 -23.29
N CYS A 48 8.68 -20.72 -22.64
CA CYS A 48 8.21 -22.05 -22.26
C CYS A 48 7.54 -22.86 -23.38
N ARG A 49 7.18 -22.24 -24.50
CA ARG A 49 6.49 -22.85 -25.65
C ARG A 49 5.14 -23.54 -25.36
N MET A 50 4.61 -23.46 -24.18
CA MET A 50 3.33 -24.05 -23.81
C MET A 50 2.13 -23.34 -24.49
N CYS A 51 2.24 -22.04 -24.77
CA CYS A 51 1.16 -21.23 -25.34
C CYS A 51 1.05 -21.31 -26.88
N MET A 52 1.49 -22.41 -27.48
CA MET A 52 1.38 -22.61 -28.94
C MET A 52 -0.09 -22.64 -29.37
N VAL A 53 -0.38 -21.99 -30.50
CA VAL A 53 -1.70 -21.94 -31.14
C VAL A 53 -1.53 -21.99 -32.66
N GLU A 54 -2.53 -22.46 -33.38
CA GLU A 54 -2.57 -22.36 -34.83
C GLU A 54 -3.46 -21.19 -35.26
N ILE A 55 -3.06 -20.51 -36.31
CA ILE A 55 -3.81 -19.42 -36.94
C ILE A 55 -4.09 -19.79 -38.37
N GLU A 56 -5.36 -19.66 -38.80
CA GLU A 56 -5.76 -19.97 -40.18
C GLU A 56 -4.87 -19.21 -41.18
N GLY A 57 -4.36 -19.93 -42.18
CA GLY A 57 -3.45 -19.38 -43.19
C GLY A 57 -1.97 -19.39 -42.81
N MET A 58 -1.59 -19.74 -41.57
CA MET A 58 -0.20 -19.89 -41.16
C MET A 58 0.28 -21.35 -41.23
N LYS A 59 1.49 -21.56 -41.77
CA LYS A 59 2.05 -22.92 -41.98
C LYS A 59 2.47 -23.61 -40.67
N THR A 60 2.83 -22.83 -39.62
CA THR A 60 3.37 -23.35 -38.37
C THR A 60 2.66 -22.73 -37.17
N PRO A 61 2.46 -23.49 -36.07
CA PRO A 61 1.98 -22.93 -34.83
C PRO A 61 2.87 -21.80 -34.29
N VAL A 62 2.26 -20.83 -33.65
CA VAL A 62 2.92 -19.64 -33.08
C VAL A 62 2.72 -19.55 -31.57
N THR A 63 3.57 -18.82 -30.87
CA THR A 63 3.41 -18.56 -29.43
C THR A 63 2.35 -17.50 -29.19
N GLY A 64 1.24 -17.86 -28.54
CA GLY A 64 0.13 -16.93 -28.28
C GLY A 64 0.50 -15.75 -27.37
N CYS A 65 1.48 -15.91 -26.48
CA CYS A 65 1.92 -14.82 -25.59
C CYS A 65 2.75 -13.73 -26.28
N THR A 66 3.29 -13.98 -27.48
CA THR A 66 4.04 -13.00 -28.27
C THR A 66 3.33 -12.54 -29.53
N THR A 67 2.32 -13.27 -29.95
CA THR A 67 1.51 -12.93 -31.13
C THR A 67 0.40 -11.96 -30.74
N ARG A 68 0.27 -10.88 -31.53
CA ARG A 68 -0.71 -9.81 -31.28
C ARG A 68 -1.98 -10.06 -32.09
N THR A 69 -3.11 -9.68 -31.48
CA THR A 69 -4.42 -9.72 -32.12
C THR A 69 -4.47 -8.82 -33.37
N LYS A 70 -5.16 -9.28 -34.41
CA LYS A 70 -5.43 -8.51 -35.62
C LYS A 70 -6.85 -8.84 -36.11
N GLU A 71 -7.42 -7.92 -36.89
CA GLU A 71 -8.76 -8.08 -37.47
C GLU A 71 -8.87 -9.36 -38.32
N GLY A 72 -9.94 -10.10 -38.15
CA GLY A 72 -10.26 -11.30 -38.94
C GLY A 72 -9.44 -12.56 -38.61
N MET A 73 -8.58 -12.53 -37.55
CA MET A 73 -7.82 -13.73 -37.17
C MET A 73 -8.76 -14.85 -36.71
N LYS A 74 -8.48 -16.09 -37.17
CA LYS A 74 -9.08 -17.31 -36.63
C LYS A 74 -8.01 -18.15 -35.98
N VAL A 75 -8.17 -18.41 -34.68
CA VAL A 75 -7.17 -19.05 -33.83
C VAL A 75 -7.75 -20.35 -33.29
N SER A 76 -6.96 -21.44 -33.42
CA SER A 76 -7.27 -22.74 -32.84
C SER A 76 -6.29 -23.08 -31.75
N THR A 77 -6.80 -23.35 -30.54
CA THR A 77 -5.96 -23.59 -29.35
C THR A 77 -5.83 -25.06 -29.00
N LYS A 78 -6.60 -25.97 -29.62
CA LYS A 78 -6.69 -27.41 -29.28
C LYS A 78 -6.60 -28.31 -30.52
N THR A 79 -5.63 -28.07 -31.41
CA THR A 79 -5.36 -28.98 -32.51
C THR A 79 -4.41 -30.11 -32.10
N ALA A 80 -4.46 -31.25 -32.78
CA ALA A 80 -3.57 -32.38 -32.49
C ALA A 80 -2.08 -31.98 -32.48
N LYS A 81 -1.69 -31.10 -33.41
CA LYS A 81 -0.31 -30.59 -33.51
C LYS A 81 0.07 -29.71 -32.33
N VAL A 82 -0.86 -28.87 -31.86
CA VAL A 82 -0.64 -28.03 -30.68
C VAL A 82 -0.54 -28.88 -29.41
N GLU A 83 -1.38 -29.88 -29.27
CA GLU A 83 -1.35 -30.80 -28.12
C GLU A 83 -0.08 -31.65 -28.09
N GLU A 84 0.38 -32.14 -29.25
CA GLU A 84 1.67 -32.85 -29.38
C GLU A 84 2.84 -31.99 -28.92
N ILE A 85 2.91 -30.72 -29.35
CA ILE A 85 3.94 -29.78 -28.91
C ILE A 85 3.88 -29.56 -27.41
N ARG A 86 2.71 -29.33 -26.84
CA ARG A 86 2.55 -29.14 -25.40
C ARG A 86 2.95 -30.35 -24.59
N LYS A 87 2.57 -31.54 -25.07
CA LYS A 87 2.95 -32.82 -24.45
C LYS A 87 4.46 -32.99 -24.44
N PHE A 88 5.11 -32.78 -25.56
CA PHE A 88 6.58 -32.87 -25.72
C PHE A 88 7.29 -31.89 -24.78
N VAL A 89 6.85 -30.61 -24.74
CA VAL A 89 7.47 -29.58 -23.90
C VAL A 89 7.28 -29.88 -22.41
N THR A 90 6.08 -30.29 -22.01
CA THR A 90 5.80 -30.63 -20.61
C THR A 90 6.62 -31.81 -20.15
N ASP A 91 6.73 -32.87 -20.99
CA ASP A 91 7.54 -34.05 -20.74
C ASP A 91 9.01 -33.67 -20.56
N MET A 92 9.55 -32.84 -21.45
CA MET A 92 10.95 -32.36 -21.36
C MET A 92 11.16 -31.55 -20.04
N VAL A 93 10.25 -30.69 -19.65
CA VAL A 93 10.32 -29.93 -18.37
C VAL A 93 10.32 -30.87 -17.18
N LEU A 94 9.47 -31.89 -17.18
CA LEU A 94 9.38 -32.88 -16.11
C LEU A 94 10.68 -33.73 -15.96
N SER A 95 11.47 -33.89 -17.02
CA SER A 95 12.74 -34.64 -16.95
C SER A 95 13.76 -34.03 -15.99
N PHE A 96 13.68 -32.71 -15.72
CA PHE A 96 14.56 -31.98 -14.83
C PHE A 96 13.87 -31.55 -13.53
N HIS A 97 12.55 -31.73 -13.43
CA HIS A 97 11.77 -31.26 -12.26
C HIS A 97 11.62 -32.40 -11.25
N PRO A 98 11.81 -32.17 -9.93
CA PRO A 98 11.51 -33.16 -8.91
C PRO A 98 10.04 -33.59 -8.97
N LEU A 99 9.76 -34.90 -8.93
CA LEU A 99 8.41 -35.46 -9.01
C LEU A 99 7.86 -35.83 -7.64
N ASP A 100 8.11 -34.99 -6.64
CA ASP A 100 7.67 -35.15 -5.26
C ASP A 100 6.35 -34.41 -4.96
N CYS A 101 5.47 -34.31 -5.95
CA CYS A 101 4.19 -33.60 -5.86
C CYS A 101 3.35 -34.01 -4.66
N MET A 102 3.52 -35.25 -4.18
CA MET A 102 2.80 -35.77 -3.01
C MET A 102 3.15 -35.04 -1.71
N THR A 103 4.34 -34.46 -1.60
CA THR A 103 4.80 -33.70 -0.42
C THR A 103 5.00 -32.23 -0.72
N CYS A 104 5.05 -31.83 -1.99
CA CYS A 104 5.33 -30.47 -2.42
C CYS A 104 4.27 -29.48 -1.94
N PRO A 105 4.64 -28.37 -1.23
CA PRO A 105 3.69 -27.36 -0.75
C PRO A 105 2.99 -26.58 -1.86
N LYS A 106 3.51 -26.57 -3.09
CA LYS A 106 2.88 -25.94 -4.25
C LYS A 106 1.73 -26.78 -4.85
N ALA A 107 1.58 -28.05 -4.46
CA ALA A 107 0.50 -28.90 -4.95
C ALA A 107 -0.87 -28.25 -4.64
N GLY A 108 -1.74 -28.24 -5.66
CA GLY A 108 -3.02 -27.52 -5.67
C GLY A 108 -2.96 -26.10 -6.29
N SER A 109 -1.75 -25.57 -6.57
CA SER A 109 -1.58 -24.30 -7.27
C SER A 109 -0.36 -24.31 -8.21
N CYS A 110 0.12 -25.52 -8.60
CA CYS A 110 1.25 -25.69 -9.48
C CYS A 110 0.78 -25.82 -10.94
N ASP A 111 1.13 -24.85 -11.79
CA ASP A 111 0.75 -24.86 -13.21
C ASP A 111 1.34 -26.08 -13.93
N LEU A 112 2.59 -26.46 -13.62
CA LEU A 112 3.23 -27.62 -14.23
C LEU A 112 2.51 -28.93 -13.87
N GLN A 113 2.10 -29.10 -12.61
CA GLN A 113 1.36 -30.27 -12.16
C GLN A 113 0.00 -30.38 -12.88
N ASN A 114 -0.71 -29.25 -13.00
CA ASN A 114 -2.00 -29.22 -13.69
C ASN A 114 -1.85 -29.57 -15.16
N TYR A 115 -0.87 -29.00 -15.86
CA TYR A 115 -0.63 -29.32 -17.29
C TYR A 115 -0.17 -30.75 -17.51
N ALA A 116 0.64 -31.31 -16.61
CA ALA A 116 1.02 -32.71 -16.69
C ALA A 116 -0.21 -33.66 -16.56
N ALA A 117 -1.11 -33.32 -15.63
CA ALA A 117 -2.36 -34.07 -15.44
C ALA A 117 -3.28 -33.96 -16.66
N ASP A 118 -3.50 -32.73 -17.18
CA ASP A 118 -4.35 -32.47 -18.35
C ASP A 118 -3.87 -33.19 -19.61
N LEU A 119 -2.55 -33.33 -19.79
CA LEU A 119 -1.91 -34.00 -20.91
C LEU A 119 -1.68 -35.50 -20.69
N GLY A 120 -2.11 -36.04 -19.55
CA GLY A 120 -1.99 -37.46 -19.21
C GLY A 120 -0.55 -37.92 -19.01
N ILE A 121 0.39 -37.03 -18.65
CA ILE A 121 1.80 -37.35 -18.43
C ILE A 121 1.99 -37.71 -16.95
N ARG A 122 2.39 -38.96 -16.69
CA ARG A 122 2.65 -39.45 -15.31
C ARG A 122 4.14 -39.45 -14.96
N GLU A 123 4.97 -39.69 -15.93
CA GLU A 123 6.44 -39.74 -15.83
C GLU A 123 7.07 -39.21 -17.11
N SER A 124 8.32 -38.78 -17.04
CA SER A 124 9.04 -38.31 -18.25
C SER A 124 9.63 -39.45 -19.04
N SER A 125 9.43 -39.41 -20.36
CA SER A 125 10.02 -40.33 -21.31
C SER A 125 11.52 -40.08 -21.54
N PHE A 126 12.04 -38.92 -21.13
CA PHE A 126 13.45 -38.53 -21.30
C PHE A 126 14.38 -39.00 -20.17
N GLY A 127 13.88 -39.74 -19.22
CA GLY A 127 14.63 -40.10 -18.02
C GLY A 127 14.89 -38.89 -17.11
N ARG A 128 15.06 -39.15 -15.82
CA ARG A 128 15.24 -38.10 -14.81
C ARG A 128 16.69 -37.63 -14.74
N LYS A 129 16.84 -36.30 -14.63
CA LYS A 129 18.10 -35.63 -14.38
C LYS A 129 17.96 -34.69 -13.17
N SER A 130 18.98 -34.60 -12.34
CA SER A 130 19.02 -33.65 -11.21
C SER A 130 20.27 -32.79 -11.34
N PHE A 131 20.09 -31.51 -11.08
CA PHE A 131 21.21 -30.57 -11.02
C PHE A 131 21.89 -30.57 -9.65
N ASN A 132 21.19 -31.02 -8.60
CA ASN A 132 21.67 -31.04 -7.22
C ASN A 132 22.18 -29.66 -6.76
N TYR A 133 21.48 -28.61 -7.15
CA TYR A 133 21.77 -27.26 -6.63
C TYR A 133 21.58 -27.21 -5.13
N PRO A 134 22.47 -26.54 -4.38
CA PRO A 134 22.27 -26.31 -2.96
C PRO A 134 21.04 -25.43 -2.73
N LEU A 135 20.29 -25.73 -1.68
CA LEU A 135 19.18 -24.91 -1.25
C LEU A 135 19.68 -23.52 -0.82
N ASN A 136 19.07 -22.46 -1.35
CA ASN A 136 19.36 -21.09 -0.92
C ASN A 136 18.25 -20.63 0.05
N ASP A 137 18.46 -20.87 1.33
CA ASP A 137 17.61 -20.54 2.49
C ASP A 137 18.24 -19.46 3.39
N ARG A 138 19.25 -18.77 2.89
CA ARG A 138 19.99 -17.72 3.63
C ARG A 138 19.17 -16.45 3.89
N SER A 139 18.00 -16.33 3.28
CA SER A 139 17.10 -15.21 3.46
C SER A 139 16.09 -15.50 4.58
N PRO A 140 15.72 -14.50 5.43
CA PRO A 140 14.77 -14.73 6.52
C PRO A 140 13.34 -15.00 6.07
N PHE A 141 12.97 -14.66 4.82
CA PHE A 141 11.58 -14.73 4.36
C PHE A 141 11.37 -15.57 3.11
N ILE A 142 12.40 -15.76 2.29
CA ILE A 142 12.26 -16.37 0.97
C ILE A 142 13.35 -17.40 0.77
N THR A 143 12.93 -18.60 0.41
CA THR A 143 13.81 -19.70 -0.01
C THR A 143 13.77 -19.81 -1.53
N ILE A 144 14.95 -20.05 -2.14
CA ILE A 144 15.10 -20.33 -3.57
C ILE A 144 15.72 -21.71 -3.75
N ASP A 145 14.96 -22.62 -4.36
CA ASP A 145 15.42 -23.93 -4.78
C ASP A 145 15.43 -24.06 -6.30
N ASN A 146 16.62 -23.95 -6.88
CA ASN A 146 16.78 -24.03 -8.32
C ASN A 146 16.55 -25.44 -8.89
N ASN A 147 16.47 -26.49 -8.07
CA ASN A 147 16.11 -27.84 -8.54
C ASN A 147 14.66 -27.90 -9.04
N TYR A 148 13.76 -27.06 -8.50
CA TYR A 148 12.38 -26.92 -8.99
C TYR A 148 12.23 -25.88 -10.10
N CYS A 149 13.30 -25.17 -10.48
CA CYS A 149 13.19 -24.07 -11.43
C CYS A 149 13.00 -24.56 -12.86
N VAL A 150 11.92 -24.10 -13.50
CA VAL A 150 11.62 -24.39 -14.93
C VAL A 150 12.12 -23.28 -15.86
N LEU A 151 12.95 -22.35 -15.38
CA LEU A 151 13.56 -21.24 -16.12
C LEU A 151 12.57 -20.38 -16.91
N CYS A 152 11.35 -20.24 -16.41
CA CYS A 152 10.29 -19.45 -17.06
C CYS A 152 10.54 -17.93 -17.04
N GLY A 153 11.44 -17.44 -16.18
CA GLY A 153 11.81 -16.04 -16.04
C GLY A 153 10.74 -15.11 -15.48
N ARG A 154 9.63 -15.63 -14.95
CA ARG A 154 8.56 -14.79 -14.36
C ARG A 154 9.11 -13.96 -13.19
N CYS A 155 9.84 -14.60 -12.26
CA CYS A 155 10.42 -13.94 -11.08
C CYS A 155 11.44 -12.84 -11.46
N VAL A 156 12.26 -13.04 -12.47
CA VAL A 156 13.20 -12.04 -12.98
C VAL A 156 12.46 -10.81 -13.51
N ARG A 157 11.42 -11.05 -14.34
CA ARG A 157 10.66 -9.97 -14.96
C ARG A 157 9.84 -9.17 -13.95
N VAL A 158 9.18 -9.82 -12.99
CA VAL A 158 8.46 -9.07 -11.95
C VAL A 158 9.42 -8.30 -11.04
N CYS A 159 10.61 -8.85 -10.74
CA CYS A 159 11.62 -8.15 -9.96
C CYS A 159 12.09 -6.88 -10.68
N LYS A 160 12.23 -6.94 -12.02
CA LYS A 160 12.54 -5.78 -12.86
C LYS A 160 11.40 -4.75 -12.87
N GLU A 161 10.17 -5.20 -13.00
CA GLU A 161 8.98 -4.33 -12.96
C GLU A 161 8.79 -3.63 -11.61
N GLN A 162 9.22 -4.26 -10.51
CA GLN A 162 9.23 -3.61 -9.19
C GLN A 162 10.38 -2.60 -9.01
N GLY A 163 11.25 -2.46 -10.01
CA GLY A 163 12.38 -1.53 -9.97
C GLY A 163 13.54 -1.96 -9.09
N THR A 164 13.52 -3.19 -8.54
CA THR A 164 14.59 -3.69 -7.67
C THR A 164 15.72 -4.39 -8.44
N ASN A 165 15.42 -5.05 -9.54
CA ASN A 165 16.40 -5.76 -10.42
C ASN A 165 17.36 -6.70 -9.67
N VAL A 166 16.91 -7.35 -8.61
CA VAL A 166 17.75 -8.19 -7.75
C VAL A 166 17.94 -9.59 -8.32
N LEU A 167 16.88 -10.15 -8.92
CA LEU A 167 16.91 -11.48 -9.52
C LEU A 167 17.22 -11.39 -11.01
N ASP A 168 18.16 -12.25 -11.47
CA ASP A 168 18.44 -12.42 -12.88
C ASP A 168 18.87 -13.87 -13.16
N PHE A 169 19.09 -14.20 -14.45
CA PHE A 169 19.67 -15.45 -14.84
C PHE A 169 21.19 -15.40 -14.66
N MET A 170 21.73 -16.38 -13.95
CA MET A 170 23.16 -16.60 -13.77
C MET A 170 23.60 -17.85 -14.53
N GLY A 171 24.78 -17.80 -15.14
CA GLY A 171 25.29 -18.88 -16.03
C GLY A 171 24.63 -18.86 -17.40
N ARG A 172 24.82 -19.90 -18.17
CA ARG A 172 24.23 -20.06 -19.51
C ARG A 172 24.09 -21.53 -19.87
N GLY A 173 23.23 -21.81 -20.85
CA GLY A 173 22.95 -23.18 -21.31
C GLY A 173 22.35 -24.00 -20.15
N ILE A 174 22.81 -25.22 -19.99
CA ILE A 174 22.28 -26.18 -19.02
C ILE A 174 22.57 -25.78 -17.55
N THR A 175 23.56 -24.93 -17.31
CA THR A 175 23.91 -24.45 -15.96
C THR A 175 23.22 -23.16 -15.58
N THR A 176 22.28 -22.67 -16.41
CA THR A 176 21.50 -21.46 -16.08
C THR A 176 20.66 -21.70 -14.85
N LYS A 177 20.74 -20.77 -13.89
CA LYS A 177 19.88 -20.72 -12.70
C LYS A 177 19.40 -19.30 -12.43
N VAL A 178 18.32 -19.13 -11.66
CA VAL A 178 17.90 -17.83 -11.16
C VAL A 178 18.67 -17.53 -9.88
N SER A 179 19.29 -16.36 -9.82
CA SER A 179 20.04 -15.93 -8.64
C SER A 179 20.15 -14.40 -8.57
N THR A 180 20.81 -13.93 -7.52
CA THR A 180 21.27 -12.55 -7.35
C THR A 180 22.67 -12.38 -7.95
N ALA A 181 23.11 -11.15 -8.11
CA ALA A 181 24.49 -10.85 -8.52
C ALA A 181 25.49 -11.52 -7.57
N LEU A 182 26.46 -12.28 -8.14
CA LEU A 182 27.46 -13.04 -7.41
C LEU A 182 26.89 -14.08 -6.43
N ASP A 183 25.66 -14.52 -6.62
CA ASP A 183 24.96 -15.49 -5.76
C ASP A 183 24.87 -15.05 -4.28
N ARG A 184 24.80 -13.74 -4.02
CA ARG A 184 24.69 -13.16 -2.67
C ARG A 184 23.31 -13.45 -2.07
N PRO A 185 23.18 -13.47 -0.75
CA PRO A 185 21.86 -13.50 -0.09
C PRO A 185 20.96 -12.35 -0.53
N LEU A 186 19.64 -12.56 -0.56
CA LEU A 186 18.66 -11.55 -0.98
C LEU A 186 18.78 -10.24 -0.16
N HIS A 187 19.01 -10.35 1.16
CA HIS A 187 19.12 -9.18 2.04
C HIS A 187 20.38 -8.34 1.79
N GLU A 188 21.43 -8.92 1.20
CA GLU A 188 22.66 -8.23 0.81
C GLU A 188 22.60 -7.69 -0.64
N SER A 189 21.56 -8.03 -1.38
CA SER A 189 21.44 -7.71 -2.81
C SER A 189 20.45 -6.57 -3.10
N GLY A 190 20.03 -5.82 -2.08
CA GLY A 190 19.05 -4.73 -2.26
C GLY A 190 17.61 -5.21 -2.43
N CYS A 191 17.30 -6.46 -2.09
CA CYS A 191 15.95 -6.99 -2.11
C CYS A 191 15.04 -6.26 -1.11
N THR A 192 13.84 -5.86 -1.55
CA THR A 192 12.82 -5.21 -0.71
C THR A 192 11.90 -6.22 -0.03
N PHE A 193 12.08 -7.51 -0.27
CA PHE A 193 11.20 -8.59 0.22
C PHE A 193 9.72 -8.41 -0.10
N CYS A 194 9.40 -7.81 -1.23
CA CYS A 194 8.02 -7.66 -1.70
C CYS A 194 7.32 -8.99 -2.02
N GLY A 195 8.08 -10.07 -2.23
CA GLY A 195 7.54 -11.40 -2.52
C GLY A 195 6.86 -11.56 -3.88
N SER A 196 6.92 -10.56 -4.78
CA SER A 196 6.33 -10.69 -6.12
C SER A 196 6.91 -11.86 -6.92
N CYS A 197 8.16 -12.24 -6.64
CA CYS A 197 8.79 -13.42 -7.23
C CYS A 197 8.18 -14.74 -6.71
N VAL A 198 7.72 -14.77 -5.46
CA VAL A 198 7.00 -15.91 -4.86
C VAL A 198 5.65 -16.07 -5.54
N ASP A 199 4.86 -14.97 -5.64
CA ASP A 199 3.55 -14.98 -6.30
C ASP A 199 3.65 -15.37 -7.78
N ALA A 200 4.69 -14.89 -8.46
CA ALA A 200 4.90 -15.13 -9.89
C ALA A 200 5.42 -16.53 -10.21
N CYS A 201 5.98 -17.28 -9.25
CA CYS A 201 6.55 -18.59 -9.52
C CYS A 201 5.46 -19.62 -9.84
N PRO A 202 5.43 -20.23 -11.05
CA PRO A 202 4.39 -21.18 -11.43
C PRO A 202 4.60 -22.58 -10.82
N VAL A 203 5.75 -22.80 -10.19
CA VAL A 203 6.17 -24.03 -9.53
C VAL A 203 6.68 -23.74 -8.10
N ASN A 204 7.44 -24.63 -7.50
CA ASN A 204 7.92 -24.50 -6.11
C ASN A 204 9.39 -24.04 -6.00
N SER A 205 9.91 -23.30 -6.99
CA SER A 205 11.31 -22.86 -6.96
C SER A 205 11.57 -21.67 -6.03
N ILE A 206 10.61 -20.77 -5.88
CA ILE A 206 10.69 -19.63 -4.97
C ILE A 206 9.45 -19.64 -4.08
N MET A 207 9.65 -19.67 -2.77
CA MET A 207 8.59 -19.81 -1.78
C MET A 207 8.92 -19.05 -0.49
N GLU A 208 7.97 -18.96 0.40
CA GLU A 208 8.17 -18.49 1.77
C GLU A 208 9.14 -19.45 2.50
N HIS A 209 9.98 -18.92 3.40
CA HIS A 209 11.10 -19.66 4.02
C HIS A 209 10.66 -20.96 4.73
N ASP A 210 9.59 -20.91 5.48
CA ASP A 210 9.06 -22.03 6.26
C ASP A 210 7.89 -22.78 5.60
N ARG A 211 7.64 -22.52 4.32
CA ARG A 211 6.46 -23.00 3.61
C ARG A 211 6.29 -24.52 3.63
N TRP A 212 7.37 -25.27 3.65
CA TRP A 212 7.34 -26.74 3.76
C TRP A 212 6.73 -27.26 5.06
N GLN A 213 6.69 -26.46 6.13
CA GLN A 213 6.15 -26.82 7.42
C GLN A 213 4.61 -26.66 7.49
N HIS A 214 4.01 -25.96 6.50
CA HIS A 214 2.62 -25.54 6.55
C HIS A 214 1.67 -26.32 5.62
N GLY A 215 2.10 -27.45 5.07
CA GLY A 215 1.29 -28.29 4.20
C GLY A 215 1.10 -27.71 2.79
N ARG A 216 0.08 -28.20 2.07
CA ARG A 216 -0.17 -27.89 0.67
C ARG A 216 -1.13 -26.70 0.50
N GLU A 217 -1.27 -26.19 -0.73
CA GLU A 217 -2.16 -25.06 -0.99
C GLU A 217 -3.64 -25.32 -0.68
N TRP A 218 -4.10 -26.53 -0.83
CA TRP A 218 -5.49 -26.90 -0.49
C TRP A 218 -5.73 -27.09 1.01
N ASP A 219 -4.66 -27.18 1.82
CA ASP A 219 -4.75 -27.26 3.28
C ASP A 219 -4.95 -25.85 3.90
N LEU A 220 -4.82 -24.79 3.10
CA LEU A 220 -4.91 -23.41 3.57
C LEU A 220 -6.32 -22.85 3.39
N ALA A 221 -6.87 -22.31 4.46
CA ALA A 221 -8.05 -21.45 4.38
C ALA A 221 -7.66 -20.08 3.83
N LYS A 222 -8.31 -19.66 2.74
CA LYS A 222 -8.01 -18.40 2.05
C LYS A 222 -9.02 -17.33 2.45
N GLN A 223 -8.51 -16.11 2.74
CA GLN A 223 -9.33 -14.94 3.04
C GLN A 223 -8.80 -13.73 2.30
N ASP A 224 -9.66 -13.12 1.49
CA ASP A 224 -9.39 -11.80 0.89
C ASP A 224 -9.63 -10.70 1.91
N THR A 225 -8.67 -9.78 2.01
CA THR A 225 -8.75 -8.65 2.94
C THR A 225 -7.93 -7.45 2.44
N ALA A 226 -7.96 -6.34 3.17
CA ALA A 226 -7.05 -5.23 2.98
C ALA A 226 -5.96 -5.24 4.05
N CYS A 227 -4.73 -4.95 3.65
CA CYS A 227 -3.63 -4.70 4.58
C CYS A 227 -3.84 -3.35 5.27
N THR A 228 -3.78 -3.32 6.60
CA THR A 228 -3.96 -2.10 7.41
C THR A 228 -2.65 -1.57 7.99
N ALA A 229 -1.50 -1.91 7.39
CA ALA A 229 -0.20 -1.46 7.88
C ALA A 229 0.14 -0.01 7.49
N CYS A 230 -0.40 0.51 6.40
CA CYS A 230 -0.14 1.87 5.92
C CYS A 230 -1.24 2.38 4.98
N GLY A 231 -1.14 3.66 4.60
CA GLY A 231 -2.09 4.36 3.73
C GLY A 231 -2.35 3.74 2.36
N SER A 232 -1.51 2.86 1.83
CA SER A 232 -1.78 2.16 0.55
C SER A 232 -3.02 1.26 0.63
N GLY A 233 -3.28 0.60 1.78
CA GLY A 233 -4.44 -0.28 1.94
C GLY A 233 -4.48 -1.38 0.88
N CYS A 234 -3.35 -2.05 0.63
CA CYS A 234 -3.20 -3.05 -0.44
C CYS A 234 -4.21 -4.20 -0.29
N SER A 235 -4.81 -4.62 -1.40
CA SER A 235 -5.67 -5.81 -1.41
C SER A 235 -4.79 -7.07 -1.39
N VAL A 236 -5.07 -7.97 -0.47
CA VAL A 236 -4.29 -9.18 -0.23
C VAL A 236 -5.19 -10.39 -0.06
N THR A 237 -4.63 -11.57 -0.34
CA THR A 237 -5.22 -12.86 0.01
C THR A 237 -4.32 -13.53 1.03
N THR A 238 -4.83 -13.79 2.22
CA THR A 238 -4.13 -14.55 3.26
C THR A 238 -4.39 -16.03 3.11
N GLY A 239 -3.41 -16.86 3.44
CA GLY A 239 -3.55 -18.30 3.61
C GLY A 239 -3.28 -18.65 5.07
N SER A 240 -4.24 -19.29 5.73
CA SER A 240 -4.11 -19.68 7.12
C SER A 240 -4.26 -21.20 7.30
N LYS A 241 -3.53 -21.76 8.25
CA LYS A 241 -3.64 -23.15 8.69
C LYS A 241 -3.84 -23.17 10.20
N GLU A 242 -4.80 -23.98 10.66
CA GLU A 242 -5.13 -24.09 12.09
C GLU A 242 -5.40 -22.72 12.76
N GLY A 243 -5.99 -21.80 12.00
CA GLY A 243 -6.34 -20.46 12.47
C GLY A 243 -5.17 -19.47 12.54
N LYS A 244 -3.97 -19.83 12.08
CA LYS A 244 -2.79 -18.96 12.00
C LYS A 244 -2.45 -18.63 10.54
N ILE A 245 -2.14 -17.38 10.26
CA ILE A 245 -1.67 -16.96 8.95
C ILE A 245 -0.27 -17.53 8.72
N VAL A 246 -0.09 -18.16 7.57
CA VAL A 246 1.19 -18.77 7.15
C VAL A 246 1.72 -18.15 5.86
N LYS A 247 0.87 -17.43 5.11
CA LYS A 247 1.29 -16.69 3.93
C LYS A 247 0.33 -15.55 3.61
N VAL A 248 0.83 -14.55 2.94
CA VAL A 248 0.06 -13.43 2.38
C VAL A 248 0.50 -13.19 0.94
N ASN A 249 -0.42 -13.22 0.00
CA ASN A 249 -0.19 -12.94 -1.42
C ASN A 249 -0.81 -11.60 -1.80
N ALA A 250 -0.26 -10.92 -2.81
CA ALA A 250 -1.00 -9.87 -3.48
C ALA A 250 -2.25 -10.47 -4.14
N LYS A 251 -3.40 -9.77 -4.04
CA LYS A 251 -4.64 -10.28 -4.63
C LYS A 251 -4.60 -10.29 -6.16
N ASP A 252 -3.92 -9.32 -6.76
CA ASP A 252 -3.80 -9.20 -8.22
C ASP A 252 -2.48 -9.84 -8.67
N ASP A 253 -2.45 -10.48 -9.85
CA ASP A 253 -1.29 -11.19 -10.44
C ASP A 253 0.00 -10.34 -10.52
N HIS A 254 -0.14 -9.02 -10.55
CA HIS A 254 0.97 -8.07 -10.55
C HIS A 254 0.91 -7.12 -9.38
N GLY A 255 0.02 -7.38 -8.42
CA GLY A 255 -0.11 -6.60 -7.23
C GLY A 255 1.24 -6.49 -6.54
N TYR A 256 1.55 -5.30 -6.05
CA TYR A 256 2.69 -5.09 -5.18
C TYR A 256 2.20 -5.01 -3.75
N ILE A 257 2.86 -5.73 -2.86
CA ILE A 257 2.76 -5.54 -1.41
C ILE A 257 4.17 -5.46 -0.84
N CYS A 258 4.37 -4.58 0.14
CA CYS A 258 5.68 -4.42 0.77
C CYS A 258 5.99 -5.56 1.75
N VAL A 259 7.21 -5.60 2.27
CA VAL A 259 7.65 -6.59 3.26
C VAL A 259 6.72 -6.63 4.48
N VAL A 260 6.22 -5.48 4.94
CA VAL A 260 5.31 -5.40 6.09
C VAL A 260 3.98 -6.08 5.80
N GLY A 261 3.36 -5.78 4.65
CA GLY A 261 2.11 -6.44 4.25
C GLY A 261 2.28 -7.93 3.98
N ARG A 262 3.44 -8.34 3.47
CA ARG A 262 3.72 -9.75 3.11
C ARG A 262 4.05 -10.62 4.32
N PHE A 263 4.93 -10.16 5.20
CA PHE A 263 5.50 -10.97 6.28
C PHE A 263 5.22 -10.40 7.68
N GLY A 264 4.63 -9.21 7.78
CA GLY A 264 4.34 -8.55 9.05
C GLY A 264 3.34 -9.29 9.94
N PHE A 265 2.63 -10.31 9.41
CA PHE A 265 1.73 -11.15 10.21
C PHE A 265 2.46 -11.92 11.34
N GLU A 266 3.78 -12.10 11.24
CA GLU A 266 4.59 -12.66 12.33
C GLU A 266 4.46 -11.85 13.63
N ALA A 267 4.19 -10.54 13.54
CA ALA A 267 3.96 -9.68 14.68
C ALA A 267 2.75 -10.11 15.53
N LEU A 268 1.78 -10.82 14.96
CA LEU A 268 0.62 -11.33 15.70
C LEU A 268 1.01 -12.33 16.80
N GLN A 269 2.20 -12.93 16.69
CA GLN A 269 2.76 -13.88 17.64
C GLN A 269 4.01 -13.34 18.36
N ALA A 270 4.31 -12.05 18.22
CA ALA A 270 5.47 -11.43 18.85
C ALA A 270 5.35 -11.43 20.38
N SER A 271 6.48 -11.47 21.07
CA SER A 271 6.54 -11.52 22.55
C SER A 271 6.00 -10.27 23.25
N ASN A 272 5.94 -9.14 22.53
CA ASN A 272 5.34 -7.90 23.03
C ASN A 272 3.84 -7.76 22.72
N ARG A 273 3.18 -8.82 22.21
CA ARG A 273 1.73 -8.85 21.98
C ARG A 273 0.97 -8.74 23.30
N ILE A 274 0.05 -7.79 23.41
CA ILE A 274 -0.82 -7.65 24.59
C ILE A 274 -2.00 -8.60 24.40
N THR A 275 -2.15 -9.56 25.31
CA THR A 275 -3.18 -10.60 25.24
C THR A 275 -4.19 -10.55 26.39
N THR A 276 -3.92 -9.72 27.41
CA THR A 276 -4.79 -9.52 28.57
C THR A 276 -4.85 -8.04 28.94
N PRO A 277 -5.96 -7.54 29.53
CA PRO A 277 -5.98 -6.20 30.09
C PRO A 277 -4.96 -6.04 31.22
N LEU A 278 -4.31 -4.85 31.28
CA LEU A 278 -3.32 -4.56 32.31
C LEU A 278 -3.67 -3.27 33.01
N LYS A 279 -3.57 -3.24 34.34
CA LYS A 279 -3.73 -2.03 35.16
C LYS A 279 -2.46 -1.70 35.91
N ARG A 280 -2.23 -0.41 36.15
CA ARG A 280 -1.08 0.05 36.91
C ARG A 280 -1.31 -0.18 38.42
N GLN A 281 -0.29 -0.79 39.06
CA GLN A 281 -0.25 -0.98 40.51
C GLN A 281 1.14 -0.60 40.99
N GLY A 282 1.27 0.57 41.59
CA GLY A 282 2.57 1.18 41.82
C GLY A 282 3.30 1.46 40.50
N ASP A 283 4.54 1.00 40.37
CA ASP A 283 5.36 1.21 39.19
C ASP A 283 5.17 0.11 38.10
N ALA A 284 4.40 -0.93 38.39
CA ALA A 284 4.22 -2.08 37.49
C ALA A 284 2.83 -2.11 36.84
N LEU A 285 2.78 -2.64 35.61
CA LEU A 285 1.52 -3.06 34.96
C LEU A 285 1.26 -4.52 35.33
N VAL A 286 0.09 -4.79 35.91
CA VAL A 286 -0.33 -6.14 36.30
C VAL A 286 -1.59 -6.57 35.55
N PRO A 287 -1.73 -7.87 35.21
CA PRO A 287 -2.94 -8.38 34.57
C PRO A 287 -4.19 -8.10 35.40
N THR A 288 -5.30 -7.83 34.73
CA THR A 288 -6.63 -7.62 35.34
C THR A 288 -7.72 -8.28 34.50
N THR A 289 -8.93 -8.35 34.99
CA THR A 289 -10.09 -8.87 34.24
C THR A 289 -10.67 -7.79 33.33
N TRP A 290 -11.45 -8.21 32.32
CA TRP A 290 -12.15 -7.25 31.46
C TRP A 290 -13.20 -6.43 32.23
N GLU A 291 -13.90 -7.04 33.17
CA GLU A 291 -14.89 -6.37 34.02
C GLU A 291 -14.25 -5.23 34.83
N ASP A 292 -13.13 -5.51 35.48
CA ASP A 292 -12.32 -4.54 36.19
C ASP A 292 -11.80 -3.42 35.28
N ALA A 293 -11.22 -3.80 34.13
CA ALA A 293 -10.66 -2.85 33.19
C ALA A 293 -11.71 -1.88 32.60
N VAL A 294 -12.88 -2.41 32.25
CA VAL A 294 -14.01 -1.61 31.75
C VAL A 294 -14.53 -0.67 32.82
N THR A 295 -14.66 -1.13 34.08
CA THR A 295 -15.09 -0.32 35.22
C THR A 295 -14.11 0.83 35.47
N ILE A 296 -12.79 0.52 35.53
CA ILE A 296 -11.74 1.53 35.71
C ILE A 296 -11.78 2.59 34.60
N ALA A 297 -11.90 2.16 33.31
CA ALA A 297 -12.00 3.08 32.18
C ALA A 297 -13.24 3.97 32.26
N ALA A 298 -14.40 3.37 32.55
CA ALA A 298 -15.66 4.09 32.66
C ALA A 298 -15.63 5.15 33.79
N ASP A 299 -15.11 4.80 34.98
CA ASP A 299 -15.01 5.71 36.12
C ASP A 299 -14.02 6.85 35.85
N ALA A 300 -12.86 6.58 35.24
CA ALA A 300 -11.92 7.60 34.85
C ALA A 300 -12.53 8.60 33.84
N LEU A 301 -13.23 8.10 32.81
CA LEU A 301 -13.87 8.92 31.79
C LEU A 301 -15.07 9.71 32.37
N LYS A 302 -15.88 9.12 33.25
CA LYS A 302 -16.97 9.83 33.97
C LYS A 302 -16.43 10.98 34.81
N LYS A 303 -15.37 10.71 35.60
CA LYS A 303 -14.73 11.72 36.46
C LYS A 303 -14.15 12.87 35.64
N ALA A 304 -13.55 12.58 34.49
CA ALA A 304 -12.99 13.59 33.62
C ALA A 304 -14.05 14.37 32.84
N GLY A 305 -15.14 13.74 32.43
CA GLY A 305 -16.23 14.37 31.68
C GLY A 305 -15.74 15.17 30.46
N PRO A 306 -16.13 16.46 30.31
CA PRO A 306 -15.72 17.31 29.19
C PRO A 306 -14.19 17.54 29.09
N ASP A 307 -13.44 17.30 30.17
CA ASP A 307 -11.97 17.45 30.23
C ASP A 307 -11.25 16.17 29.84
N ALA A 308 -11.95 15.12 29.41
CA ALA A 308 -11.36 13.96 28.80
C ALA A 308 -10.89 14.25 27.37
N GLY A 309 -9.78 13.64 26.95
CA GLY A 309 -9.27 13.69 25.58
C GLY A 309 -9.33 12.30 24.92
N PHE A 310 -9.56 12.27 23.61
CA PHE A 310 -9.68 11.05 22.83
C PHE A 310 -8.86 11.15 21.57
N ILE A 311 -7.99 10.18 21.32
CA ILE A 311 -7.21 10.10 20.08
C ILE A 311 -7.46 8.76 19.40
N ALA A 312 -8.00 8.83 18.19
CA ALA A 312 -8.24 7.69 17.32
C ALA A 312 -7.17 7.64 16.23
N SER A 313 -6.29 6.64 16.28
CA SER A 313 -5.26 6.44 15.26
C SER A 313 -5.88 6.02 13.92
N GLY A 314 -5.22 6.39 12.82
CA GLY A 314 -5.53 5.86 11.49
C GLY A 314 -5.14 4.37 11.30
N SER A 315 -4.67 3.68 12.32
CA SER A 315 -4.55 2.21 12.33
C SER A 315 -5.88 1.50 12.63
N LEU A 316 -6.88 2.23 13.11
CA LEU A 316 -8.23 1.75 13.40
C LEU A 316 -9.06 1.63 12.11
N THR A 317 -10.08 0.80 12.14
CA THR A 317 -11.13 0.77 11.11
C THR A 317 -12.03 2.02 11.21
N ASN A 318 -12.86 2.26 10.20
CA ASN A 318 -13.85 3.33 10.24
C ASN A 318 -14.82 3.14 11.41
N GLU A 319 -15.20 1.89 11.67
CA GLU A 319 -16.11 1.51 12.73
C GLU A 319 -15.51 1.82 14.12
N GLU A 320 -14.25 1.45 14.32
CA GLU A 320 -13.52 1.76 15.56
C GLU A 320 -13.30 3.26 15.75
N ALA A 321 -12.89 3.97 14.69
CA ALA A 321 -12.69 5.42 14.73
C ALA A 321 -14.01 6.17 15.03
N TYR A 322 -15.12 5.73 14.42
CA TYR A 322 -16.45 6.26 14.72
C TYR A 322 -16.84 6.00 16.17
N ALA A 323 -16.57 4.80 16.70
CA ALA A 323 -16.87 4.43 18.08
C ALA A 323 -16.11 5.33 19.07
N VAL A 324 -14.82 5.61 18.83
CA VAL A 324 -14.02 6.50 19.69
C VAL A 324 -14.64 7.91 19.73
N GLN A 325 -14.98 8.50 18.58
CA GLN A 325 -15.56 9.85 18.57
C GLN A 325 -16.97 9.88 19.19
N ALA A 326 -17.76 8.82 19.03
CA ALA A 326 -19.08 8.70 19.65
C ALA A 326 -18.96 8.57 21.18
N LEU A 327 -18.01 7.74 21.67
CA LEU A 327 -17.71 7.66 23.11
C LEU A 327 -17.33 9.03 23.68
N ALA A 328 -16.52 9.80 22.96
CA ALA A 328 -16.13 11.14 23.36
C ALA A 328 -17.32 12.10 23.40
N ARG A 329 -18.00 12.29 22.28
CA ARG A 329 -18.98 13.36 22.10
C ARG A 329 -20.36 13.04 22.68
N ASP A 330 -20.83 11.79 22.42
CA ASP A 330 -22.21 11.43 22.74
C ASP A 330 -22.31 10.83 24.14
N VAL A 331 -21.28 10.15 24.64
CA VAL A 331 -21.31 9.49 25.96
C VAL A 331 -20.61 10.31 27.01
N THR A 332 -19.34 10.70 26.79
CA THR A 332 -18.54 11.46 27.77
C THR A 332 -18.87 12.97 27.77
N GLY A 333 -19.40 13.48 26.65
CA GLY A 333 -19.68 14.92 26.47
C GLY A 333 -18.45 15.77 26.20
N SER A 334 -17.34 15.13 25.81
CA SER A 334 -16.10 15.80 25.46
C SER A 334 -16.06 16.19 23.97
N ALA A 335 -15.58 17.41 23.69
CA ALA A 335 -15.29 17.89 22.35
C ALA A 335 -13.84 17.54 21.90
N ASN A 336 -12.98 17.07 22.81
CA ASN A 336 -11.55 16.87 22.60
C ASN A 336 -11.31 15.51 21.90
N VAL A 337 -11.46 15.50 20.59
CA VAL A 337 -11.28 14.31 19.74
C VAL A 337 -10.40 14.66 18.58
N ASP A 338 -9.34 13.86 18.32
CA ASP A 338 -8.48 14.06 17.17
C ASP A 338 -7.80 12.76 16.73
N THR A 339 -6.95 12.84 15.70
CA THR A 339 -6.19 11.74 15.13
C THR A 339 -4.70 12.15 14.97
N PRO A 340 -3.74 11.21 14.98
CA PRO A 340 -2.33 11.51 14.70
C PRO A 340 -2.10 12.22 13.37
N ALA A 341 -2.97 12.05 12.38
CA ALA A 341 -2.87 12.76 11.11
C ALA A 341 -2.83 14.28 11.26
N SER A 342 -3.51 14.83 12.27
CA SER A 342 -3.45 16.26 12.61
C SER A 342 -2.09 16.72 13.15
N ALA A 343 -1.18 15.81 13.50
CA ALA A 343 0.16 16.17 13.92
C ALA A 343 1.15 16.28 12.75
N TYR A 344 0.98 15.49 11.69
CA TYR A 344 1.92 15.49 10.56
C TYR A 344 1.34 16.04 9.26
N ALA A 345 0.03 16.26 9.17
CA ALA A 345 -0.65 16.68 7.95
C ALA A 345 -1.71 17.79 8.18
N ASP A 346 -1.66 18.53 9.28
CA ASP A 346 -2.60 19.59 9.61
C ASP A 346 -2.67 20.67 8.51
N GLY A 347 -1.55 21.09 7.96
CA GLY A 347 -1.46 22.02 6.85
C GLY A 347 -2.14 21.51 5.59
N LEU A 348 -1.90 20.24 5.23
CA LEU A 348 -2.53 19.60 4.07
C LEU A 348 -4.03 19.40 4.27
N ILE A 349 -4.46 19.01 5.46
CA ILE A 349 -5.89 18.86 5.79
C ILE A 349 -6.60 20.22 5.68
N ALA A 350 -6.01 21.30 6.20
CA ALA A 350 -6.54 22.64 6.08
C ALA A 350 -6.60 23.11 4.62
N ALA A 351 -5.54 22.87 3.84
CA ALA A 351 -5.47 23.22 2.42
C ALA A 351 -6.49 22.44 1.57
N LEU A 352 -6.66 21.12 1.82
CA LEU A 352 -7.68 20.31 1.15
C LEU A 352 -9.10 20.84 1.41
N ARG A 353 -9.38 21.26 2.65
CA ARG A 353 -10.66 21.89 2.99
C ARG A 353 -10.86 23.22 2.29
N ALA A 354 -9.86 24.08 2.32
CA ALA A 354 -9.93 25.38 1.66
C ALA A 354 -10.16 25.25 0.16
N THR A 355 -9.57 24.21 -0.45
CA THR A 355 -9.64 23.97 -1.89
C THR A 355 -10.92 23.28 -2.32
N PHE A 356 -11.30 22.19 -1.65
CA PHE A 356 -12.38 21.28 -2.07
C PHE A 356 -13.61 21.30 -1.14
N GLY A 357 -13.56 22.07 -0.04
CA GLY A 357 -14.59 22.09 0.98
C GLY A 357 -14.50 20.93 1.98
N ASP A 358 -15.35 20.98 2.97
CA ASP A 358 -15.34 20.05 4.13
C ASP A 358 -15.61 18.58 3.79
N GLY A 359 -16.03 18.26 2.60
CA GLY A 359 -16.27 16.88 2.16
C GLY A 359 -15.50 16.51 0.93
N GLY A 360 -14.64 17.41 0.46
CA GLY A 360 -13.99 17.32 -0.83
C GLY A 360 -12.82 16.36 -0.87
N THR A 361 -12.77 15.61 -1.93
CA THR A 361 -11.62 14.79 -2.28
C THR A 361 -11.31 15.02 -3.75
N GLY A 362 -10.44 15.94 -4.09
CA GLY A 362 -9.73 15.93 -5.38
C GLY A 362 -8.70 14.78 -5.42
N ILE A 363 -8.93 13.72 -4.63
CA ILE A 363 -7.98 12.61 -4.47
C ILE A 363 -7.97 11.74 -5.72
N ALA A 364 -6.77 11.57 -6.29
CA ALA A 364 -6.52 10.71 -7.41
C ALA A 364 -6.83 9.24 -7.07
N ALA A 365 -7.61 8.58 -7.90
CA ALA A 365 -7.79 7.15 -7.81
C ALA A 365 -6.48 6.42 -8.21
N GLN A 366 -6.35 5.17 -7.81
CA GLN A 366 -5.22 4.35 -8.23
C GLN A 366 -5.11 4.23 -9.77
N SER A 367 -6.27 4.20 -10.46
CA SER A 367 -6.34 4.20 -11.93
C SER A 367 -5.72 5.44 -12.56
N ASP A 368 -5.83 6.60 -11.91
CA ASP A 368 -5.28 7.85 -12.42
C ASP A 368 -3.75 7.79 -12.39
N LEU A 369 -3.17 7.30 -11.29
CA LEU A 369 -1.72 7.08 -11.22
C LEU A 369 -1.26 6.01 -12.23
N LYS A 370 -2.02 4.94 -12.44
CA LYS A 370 -1.72 3.91 -13.45
C LYS A 370 -1.76 4.42 -14.89
N SER A 371 -2.48 5.49 -15.18
CA SER A 371 -2.61 6.10 -16.52
C SER A 371 -1.85 7.42 -16.68
N ALA A 372 -1.22 7.92 -15.63
CA ALA A 372 -0.52 9.21 -15.64
C ALA A 372 0.60 9.24 -16.70
N ASP A 373 0.70 10.37 -17.42
CA ASP A 373 1.82 10.71 -18.31
C ASP A 373 2.81 11.71 -17.65
N LEU A 374 2.39 12.29 -16.50
CA LEU A 374 3.22 13.09 -15.62
C LEU A 374 2.88 12.80 -14.15
N VAL A 375 3.90 12.60 -13.33
CA VAL A 375 3.77 12.56 -11.87
C VAL A 375 4.65 13.67 -11.27
N VAL A 376 4.06 14.50 -10.41
CA VAL A 376 4.77 15.53 -9.66
C VAL A 376 4.81 15.13 -8.19
N LEU A 377 6.00 14.82 -7.66
CA LEU A 377 6.19 14.50 -6.25
C LEU A 377 6.66 15.75 -5.51
N ILE A 378 5.96 16.13 -4.44
CA ILE A 378 6.26 17.33 -3.65
C ILE A 378 6.42 16.94 -2.18
N GLY A 379 7.62 17.09 -1.65
CA GLY A 379 7.95 16.68 -0.27
C GLY A 379 7.64 15.21 0.01
N ALA A 380 7.70 14.37 -1.02
CA ALA A 380 7.34 12.95 -0.96
C ALA A 380 8.55 12.09 -1.30
N ASP A 381 8.76 11.01 -0.54
CA ASP A 381 9.71 9.97 -0.87
C ASP A 381 9.10 8.57 -0.64
N PRO A 382 8.33 8.04 -1.61
CA PRO A 382 7.83 6.68 -1.53
C PRO A 382 8.91 5.64 -1.91
N SER A 383 10.08 6.06 -2.38
CA SER A 383 11.13 5.19 -2.90
C SER A 383 12.03 4.58 -1.82
N GLN A 384 11.80 4.93 -0.57
CA GLN A 384 12.58 4.36 0.53
C GLN A 384 12.32 2.86 0.68
N LYS A 385 13.37 2.08 0.48
CA LYS A 385 13.31 0.61 0.47
C LYS A 385 12.85 0.06 1.82
N LYS A 386 12.02 -0.98 1.77
CA LYS A 386 11.51 -1.73 2.93
C LYS A 386 10.58 -0.95 3.86
N GLN A 387 9.89 0.06 3.35
CA GLN A 387 8.94 0.85 4.11
C GLN A 387 7.53 0.80 3.53
N ALA A 388 6.59 1.39 4.24
CA ALA A 388 5.23 1.55 3.78
C ALA A 388 5.13 2.50 2.57
N LEU A 389 3.98 2.47 1.88
CA LEU A 389 3.71 3.25 0.68
C LEU A 389 4.57 2.87 -0.56
N GLN A 390 5.36 1.81 -0.49
CA GLN A 390 6.18 1.35 -1.64
C GLN A 390 5.35 0.95 -2.87
N GLU A 391 4.09 0.63 -2.71
CA GLU A 391 3.19 0.38 -3.83
C GLU A 391 3.06 1.61 -4.72
N VAL A 392 3.03 2.82 -4.14
CA VAL A 392 3.03 4.10 -4.87
C VAL A 392 4.34 4.28 -5.65
N ASP A 393 5.50 3.99 -5.03
CA ASP A 393 6.81 4.03 -5.71
C ASP A 393 6.85 3.12 -6.93
N VAL A 394 6.43 1.88 -6.76
CA VAL A 394 6.41 0.88 -7.85
C VAL A 394 5.53 1.35 -9.02
N MET A 395 4.35 1.91 -8.74
CA MET A 395 3.49 2.45 -9.79
C MET A 395 4.12 3.63 -10.53
N ILE A 396 4.78 4.55 -9.81
CA ILE A 396 5.50 5.66 -10.41
C ILE A 396 6.65 5.15 -11.30
N ARG A 397 7.45 4.18 -10.83
CA ARG A 397 8.52 3.57 -11.62
C ARG A 397 8.02 2.89 -12.89
N ARG A 398 6.94 2.12 -12.81
CA ARG A 398 6.29 1.50 -13.97
C ARG A 398 5.83 2.56 -14.98
N ARG A 399 5.25 3.67 -14.51
CA ARG A 399 4.84 4.78 -15.39
C ARG A 399 6.04 5.46 -16.04
N ALA A 400 7.10 5.73 -15.26
CA ALA A 400 8.34 6.32 -15.78
C ALA A 400 9.01 5.40 -16.82
N GLN A 401 9.04 4.07 -16.59
CA GLN A 401 9.52 3.09 -17.57
C GLN A 401 8.68 3.07 -18.86
N ALA A 402 7.37 3.30 -18.74
CA ALA A 402 6.45 3.44 -19.87
C ALA A 402 6.52 4.81 -20.56
N GLY A 403 7.42 5.71 -20.15
CA GLY A 403 7.66 7.00 -20.79
C GLY A 403 7.03 8.20 -20.09
N ALA A 404 6.30 8.02 -19.00
CA ALA A 404 5.80 9.16 -18.22
C ALA A 404 6.94 9.99 -17.64
N LYS A 405 6.75 11.30 -17.56
CA LYS A 405 7.70 12.21 -16.90
C LYS A 405 7.45 12.22 -15.39
N VAL A 406 8.51 12.42 -14.62
CA VAL A 406 8.45 12.55 -13.17
C VAL A 406 9.14 13.85 -12.76
N ILE A 407 8.45 14.73 -12.05
CA ILE A 407 9.03 15.94 -11.45
C ILE A 407 9.16 15.66 -9.96
N VAL A 408 10.36 15.74 -9.41
CA VAL A 408 10.63 15.54 -8.00
C VAL A 408 11.02 16.89 -7.38
N VAL A 409 10.13 17.40 -6.52
CA VAL A 409 10.35 18.61 -5.70
C VAL A 409 10.70 18.14 -4.30
N ASN A 410 11.99 18.10 -3.98
CA ASN A 410 12.48 17.59 -2.71
C ASN A 410 13.86 18.17 -2.39
N PRO A 411 14.15 18.63 -1.16
CA PRO A 411 15.48 19.06 -0.77
C PRO A 411 16.51 17.92 -0.85
N ASP A 412 16.08 16.68 -0.63
CA ASP A 412 16.92 15.50 -0.67
C ASP A 412 16.85 14.81 -2.05
N ARG A 413 17.97 14.22 -2.46
CA ARG A 413 18.03 13.43 -3.69
C ARG A 413 17.49 12.02 -3.42
N ILE A 414 16.20 11.84 -3.63
CA ILE A 414 15.53 10.56 -3.50
C ILE A 414 15.87 9.61 -4.67
N GLU A 415 15.66 8.31 -4.51
CA GLU A 415 15.99 7.31 -5.54
C GLU A 415 15.22 7.53 -6.85
N LEU A 416 13.94 7.93 -6.77
CA LEU A 416 13.13 8.27 -7.94
C LEU A 416 13.70 9.44 -8.76
N ALA A 417 14.41 10.38 -8.13
CA ALA A 417 15.07 11.50 -8.82
C ALA A 417 16.22 11.07 -9.75
N SER A 418 16.72 9.85 -9.58
CA SER A 418 17.78 9.28 -10.42
C SER A 418 17.26 8.52 -11.64
N HIS A 419 15.94 8.40 -11.82
CA HIS A 419 15.36 7.73 -12.98
C HIS A 419 15.53 8.58 -14.24
N GLN A 420 15.79 7.94 -15.40
CA GLN A 420 16.07 8.64 -16.69
C GLN A 420 14.97 9.63 -17.14
N ASN A 421 13.72 9.43 -16.72
CA ASN A 421 12.59 10.31 -17.03
C ASN A 421 12.23 11.26 -15.89
N ALA A 422 13.09 11.38 -14.85
CA ALA A 422 12.88 12.25 -13.72
C ALA A 422 13.61 13.59 -13.88
N MET A 423 12.97 14.65 -13.43
CA MET A 423 13.53 15.99 -13.27
C MET A 423 13.54 16.31 -11.78
N HIS A 424 14.71 16.48 -11.19
CA HIS A 424 14.86 16.84 -9.79
C HIS A 424 14.97 18.35 -9.64
N LEU A 425 13.99 18.96 -8.99
CA LEU A 425 14.02 20.34 -8.53
C LEU A 425 14.46 20.31 -7.06
N GLN A 426 15.79 20.29 -6.86
CA GLN A 426 16.40 20.22 -5.54
C GLN A 426 16.40 21.62 -4.91
N LEU A 427 15.47 21.85 -4.01
CA LEU A 427 15.23 23.14 -3.38
C LEU A 427 15.90 23.23 -2.01
N LYS A 428 16.10 24.45 -1.52
CA LYS A 428 16.39 24.70 -0.10
C LYS A 428 15.18 24.30 0.74
N ALA A 429 15.40 23.55 1.80
CA ALA A 429 14.31 23.10 2.66
C ALA A 429 13.44 24.27 3.16
N GLY A 430 12.12 24.14 3.02
CA GLY A 430 11.15 25.17 3.39
C GLY A 430 10.82 26.20 2.29
N SER A 431 11.47 26.13 1.11
CA SER A 431 11.16 27.02 -0.01
C SER A 431 10.13 26.45 -1.00
N ASP A 432 9.41 25.41 -0.61
CA ASP A 432 8.46 24.69 -1.47
C ASP A 432 7.37 25.62 -2.03
N ALA A 433 6.75 26.45 -1.20
CA ALA A 433 5.69 27.37 -1.62
C ALA A 433 6.20 28.38 -2.66
N VAL A 434 7.43 28.85 -2.48
CA VAL A 434 8.11 29.80 -3.39
C VAL A 434 8.38 29.14 -4.74
N LEU A 435 9.01 27.95 -4.72
CA LEU A 435 9.33 27.21 -5.94
C LEU A 435 8.05 26.86 -6.73
N LEU A 436 7.00 26.40 -6.06
CA LEU A 436 5.73 26.05 -6.70
C LEU A 436 5.05 27.28 -7.32
N ALA A 437 5.13 28.46 -6.70
CA ALA A 437 4.60 29.70 -7.27
C ALA A 437 5.33 30.09 -8.57
N GLY A 438 6.66 29.99 -8.61
CA GLY A 438 7.46 30.22 -9.83
C GLY A 438 7.21 29.18 -10.92
N LEU A 439 7.10 27.89 -10.53
CA LEU A 439 6.76 26.81 -11.46
C LEU A 439 5.39 27.02 -12.12
N MET A 440 4.37 27.43 -11.35
CA MET A 440 3.05 27.75 -11.88
C MET A 440 3.10 28.97 -12.82
N SER A 441 3.87 30.02 -12.45
CA SER A 441 4.10 31.19 -13.34
C SER A 441 4.69 30.75 -14.67
N ALA A 442 5.75 29.95 -14.65
CA ALA A 442 6.37 29.44 -15.87
C ALA A 442 5.39 28.55 -16.68
N ALA A 443 4.63 27.70 -16.02
CA ALA A 443 3.67 26.80 -16.70
C ALA A 443 2.54 27.58 -17.39
N LEU A 444 2.09 28.69 -16.82
CA LEU A 444 1.14 29.60 -17.48
C LEU A 444 1.72 30.23 -18.75
N HIS A 445 3.00 30.64 -18.74
CA HIS A 445 3.70 31.13 -19.94
C HIS A 445 3.86 30.06 -21.02
N GLU A 446 4.00 28.80 -20.64
CA GLU A 446 4.05 27.64 -21.55
C GLU A 446 2.66 27.17 -22.02
N GLY A 447 1.61 27.92 -21.71
CA GLY A 447 0.25 27.64 -22.19
C GLY A 447 -0.58 26.70 -21.33
N ALA A 448 -0.19 26.42 -20.09
CA ALA A 448 -1.07 25.72 -19.14
C ALA A 448 -2.32 26.57 -18.88
N VAL A 449 -3.49 25.99 -19.09
CA VAL A 449 -4.78 26.69 -18.92
C VAL A 449 -5.66 25.89 -17.97
N SER A 450 -6.31 26.58 -17.05
CA SER A 450 -7.31 26.02 -16.15
C SER A 450 -8.56 26.89 -16.11
N SER A 451 -9.71 26.23 -16.04
CA SER A 451 -11.00 26.86 -15.76
C SER A 451 -11.36 26.82 -14.26
N ALA A 452 -10.41 26.46 -13.40
CA ALA A 452 -10.65 26.36 -11.96
C ALA A 452 -11.01 27.76 -11.40
N LYS A 453 -11.95 27.75 -10.46
CA LYS A 453 -12.39 28.97 -9.76
C LYS A 453 -11.22 29.56 -8.96
N GLY A 454 -11.09 30.88 -8.94
CA GLY A 454 -10.03 31.58 -8.19
C GLY A 454 -8.70 31.76 -8.96
N MET A 455 -8.62 31.34 -10.22
CA MET A 455 -7.40 31.45 -11.02
C MET A 455 -6.86 32.86 -11.18
N ASP A 456 -7.74 33.87 -11.28
CA ASP A 456 -7.31 35.26 -11.42
C ASP A 456 -6.65 35.83 -10.16
N ALA A 457 -7.13 35.37 -8.99
CA ALA A 457 -6.52 35.72 -7.70
C ALA A 457 -5.18 34.99 -7.54
N LEU A 458 -5.09 33.72 -7.96
CA LEU A 458 -3.85 32.95 -7.94
C LEU A 458 -2.79 33.61 -8.82
N LYS A 459 -3.12 33.95 -10.09
CA LYS A 459 -2.17 34.61 -11.03
C LYS A 459 -1.54 35.85 -10.44
N LYS A 460 -2.31 36.66 -9.68
CA LYS A 460 -1.79 37.90 -9.04
C LYS A 460 -0.84 37.61 -7.86
N SER A 461 -0.86 36.42 -7.30
CA SER A 461 0.02 36.01 -6.19
C SER A 461 1.25 35.21 -6.62
N LEU A 462 1.37 34.88 -7.92
CA LEU A 462 2.55 34.21 -8.46
C LEU A 462 3.75 35.12 -8.54
N ILE A 463 4.94 34.55 -8.50
CA ILE A 463 6.22 35.23 -8.58
C ILE A 463 6.91 34.87 -9.89
N THR A 464 7.92 35.66 -10.27
CA THR A 464 8.74 35.39 -11.46
C THR A 464 9.62 34.16 -11.26
N VAL A 465 10.01 33.52 -12.34
CA VAL A 465 10.92 32.36 -12.32
C VAL A 465 12.26 32.72 -11.66
N ASP A 466 12.80 33.93 -11.95
CA ASP A 466 14.06 34.36 -11.37
C ASP A 466 13.99 34.59 -9.86
N ALA A 467 12.89 35.16 -9.37
CA ALA A 467 12.65 35.28 -7.93
C ALA A 467 12.56 33.91 -7.27
N ALA A 468 11.81 32.96 -7.87
CA ALA A 468 11.71 31.60 -7.38
C ALA A 468 13.06 30.86 -7.37
N ALA A 469 13.86 31.04 -8.42
CA ALA A 469 15.20 30.46 -8.52
C ALA A 469 16.14 30.99 -7.43
N SER A 470 16.16 32.31 -7.23
CA SER A 470 16.98 32.96 -6.22
C SER A 470 16.68 32.50 -4.81
N GLU A 471 15.39 32.41 -4.45
CA GLU A 471 14.96 32.00 -3.10
C GLU A 471 15.08 30.51 -2.88
N SER A 472 14.62 29.68 -3.85
CA SER A 472 14.62 28.21 -3.70
C SER A 472 15.98 27.57 -3.93
N GLY A 473 16.87 28.25 -4.66
CA GLY A 473 18.16 27.70 -5.10
C GLY A 473 18.06 26.75 -6.29
N VAL A 474 16.89 26.60 -6.89
CA VAL A 474 16.68 25.77 -8.08
C VAL A 474 16.97 26.64 -9.33
N PRO A 475 17.83 26.18 -10.27
CA PRO A 475 18.12 26.96 -11.50
C PRO A 475 16.85 27.32 -12.30
N ALA A 476 16.74 28.53 -12.77
CA ALA A 476 15.61 29.03 -13.56
C ALA A 476 15.31 28.16 -14.80
N GLU A 477 16.38 27.65 -15.45
CA GLU A 477 16.27 26.73 -16.57
C GLU A 477 15.57 25.41 -16.17
N SER A 478 15.90 24.86 -14.99
CA SER A 478 15.26 23.63 -14.47
C SER A 478 13.79 23.87 -14.18
N ILE A 479 13.42 25.04 -13.62
CA ILE A 479 12.02 25.41 -13.39
C ILE A 479 11.27 25.50 -14.72
N SER A 480 11.85 26.17 -15.72
CA SER A 480 11.26 26.32 -17.05
C SER A 480 11.11 24.98 -17.78
N HIS A 481 12.10 24.08 -17.65
CA HIS A 481 12.01 22.72 -18.22
C HIS A 481 10.88 21.89 -17.58
N ALA A 482 10.75 21.93 -16.26
CA ALA A 482 9.66 21.28 -15.54
C ALA A 482 8.28 21.89 -15.92
N ALA A 483 8.21 23.19 -16.10
CA ALA A 483 7.00 23.90 -16.54
C ALA A 483 6.52 23.45 -17.93
N LYS A 484 7.44 23.25 -18.88
CA LYS A 484 7.14 22.69 -20.22
C LYS A 484 6.55 21.29 -20.12
N ALA A 485 7.14 20.45 -19.29
CA ALA A 485 6.61 19.10 -19.06
C ALA A 485 5.22 19.13 -18.43
N LEU A 486 5.00 20.03 -17.46
CA LEU A 486 3.70 20.23 -16.83
C LEU A 486 2.65 20.74 -17.83
N ALA A 487 2.96 21.72 -18.65
CA ALA A 487 2.04 22.25 -19.68
C ALA A 487 1.65 21.18 -20.70
N ALA A 488 2.61 20.38 -21.17
CA ALA A 488 2.40 19.33 -22.18
C ALA A 488 1.62 18.10 -21.71
N ALA A 489 1.63 17.81 -20.41
CA ALA A 489 0.99 16.62 -19.86
C ALA A 489 -0.55 16.61 -20.09
N LYS A 490 -1.13 15.45 -20.32
CA LYS A 490 -2.59 15.26 -20.47
C LYS A 490 -3.22 14.69 -19.21
N ASN A 491 -2.56 13.73 -18.57
CA ASN A 491 -3.00 13.05 -17.37
C ASN A 491 -1.93 13.19 -16.29
N ALA A 492 -2.00 14.27 -15.51
CA ALA A 492 -1.04 14.52 -14.45
C ALA A 492 -1.58 14.07 -13.07
N VAL A 493 -0.70 13.62 -12.19
CA VAL A 493 -0.98 13.37 -10.77
C VAL A 493 0.04 14.11 -9.92
N VAL A 494 -0.45 14.88 -8.94
CA VAL A 494 0.36 15.57 -7.93
C VAL A 494 0.35 14.77 -6.65
N VAL A 495 1.51 14.27 -6.26
CA VAL A 495 1.72 13.46 -5.05
C VAL A 495 2.29 14.36 -3.96
N ILE A 496 1.59 14.48 -2.84
CA ILE A 496 1.96 15.34 -1.71
C ILE A 496 2.40 14.47 -0.54
N GLY A 497 3.65 14.64 -0.10
CA GLY A 497 4.23 13.88 1.00
C GLY A 497 4.28 14.65 2.32
N SER A 498 4.71 13.96 3.37
CA SER A 498 4.82 14.50 4.72
C SER A 498 5.85 15.63 4.84
N GLY A 499 6.78 15.79 3.88
CA GLY A 499 7.74 16.89 3.87
C GLY A 499 7.12 18.28 3.82
N ILE A 500 5.91 18.40 3.24
CA ILE A 500 5.17 19.67 3.20
C ILE A 500 3.79 19.59 3.86
N ALA A 501 3.32 18.40 4.26
CA ALA A 501 1.95 18.20 4.71
C ALA A 501 1.59 18.99 5.98
N ALA A 502 2.55 19.30 6.83
CA ALA A 502 2.36 20.18 7.99
C ALA A 502 2.43 21.68 7.66
N GLN A 503 2.76 22.05 6.42
CA GLN A 503 2.89 23.44 5.97
C GLN A 503 1.68 23.82 5.12
N GLN A 504 0.80 24.64 5.64
CA GLN A 504 -0.44 24.99 4.95
C GLN A 504 -0.17 25.71 3.62
N GLU A 505 0.76 26.65 3.58
CA GLU A 505 1.09 27.44 2.39
C GLU A 505 1.68 26.54 1.27
N ALA A 506 2.63 25.69 1.59
CA ALA A 506 3.23 24.76 0.61
C ALA A 506 2.19 23.75 0.11
N SER A 507 1.37 23.21 1.01
CA SER A 507 0.27 22.30 0.67
C SER A 507 -0.77 22.99 -0.23
N GLN A 508 -1.14 24.26 0.08
CA GLN A 508 -2.07 25.03 -0.75
C GLN A 508 -1.48 25.29 -2.15
N GLN A 509 -0.20 25.62 -2.27
CA GLN A 509 0.45 25.81 -3.57
C GLN A 509 0.53 24.51 -4.37
N ALA A 510 0.74 23.35 -3.71
CA ALA A 510 0.69 22.06 -4.37
C ALA A 510 -0.73 21.75 -4.92
N LEU A 511 -1.79 22.10 -4.17
CA LEU A 511 -3.17 21.98 -4.64
C LEU A 511 -3.49 22.98 -5.77
N ASN A 512 -3.00 24.19 -5.67
CA ASN A 512 -3.13 25.19 -6.75
C ASN A 512 -2.48 24.69 -8.05
N LEU A 513 -1.28 24.08 -7.96
CA LEU A 513 -0.60 23.45 -9.10
C LEU A 513 -1.44 22.33 -9.71
N ALA A 514 -2.04 21.48 -8.86
CA ALA A 514 -2.92 20.42 -9.33
C ALA A 514 -4.15 20.98 -10.05
N LEU A 515 -4.79 22.01 -9.50
CA LEU A 515 -5.95 22.67 -10.11
C LEU A 515 -5.57 23.40 -11.42
N LEU A 516 -4.40 24.07 -11.45
CA LEU A 516 -3.89 24.71 -12.67
C LEU A 516 -3.76 23.70 -13.80
N LYS A 517 -3.34 22.48 -13.51
CA LYS A 517 -3.17 21.42 -14.51
C LYS A 517 -4.41 20.57 -14.74
N GLY A 518 -5.40 20.63 -13.86
CA GLY A 518 -6.50 19.67 -13.83
C GLY A 518 -6.04 18.27 -13.40
N ALA A 519 -5.00 18.22 -12.59
CA ALA A 519 -4.39 16.97 -12.10
C ALA A 519 -5.14 16.41 -10.89
N GLY A 520 -5.15 15.08 -10.75
CA GLY A 520 -5.55 14.45 -9.50
C GLY A 520 -4.52 14.66 -8.39
N VAL A 521 -4.97 14.76 -7.15
CA VAL A 521 -4.11 14.93 -5.96
C VAL A 521 -4.00 13.60 -5.22
N LEU A 522 -2.78 13.14 -4.93
CA LEU A 522 -2.53 11.97 -4.10
C LEU A 522 -1.81 12.37 -2.82
N PRO A 523 -2.54 12.54 -1.70
CA PRO A 523 -1.94 12.79 -0.41
C PRO A 523 -1.34 11.48 0.13
N LEU A 524 -0.05 11.41 0.39
CA LEU A 524 0.56 10.23 1.00
C LEU A 524 0.31 10.22 2.50
N MET A 525 -0.88 9.74 2.89
CA MET A 525 -1.19 9.54 4.31
C MET A 525 -0.45 8.30 4.83
N LEU A 526 0.19 8.44 5.99
CA LEU A 526 1.04 7.38 6.55
C LEU A 526 0.22 6.19 7.07
N GLU A 527 -0.83 6.47 7.84
CA GLU A 527 -1.67 5.46 8.47
C GLU A 527 -2.71 4.91 7.49
N ALA A 528 -3.05 3.64 7.65
CA ALA A 528 -3.95 2.91 6.75
C ALA A 528 -5.31 3.58 6.54
N ASN A 529 -5.86 4.15 7.59
CA ASN A 529 -7.20 4.75 7.64
C ASN A 529 -7.18 6.22 8.09
N ALA A 530 -6.07 6.96 7.87
CA ALA A 530 -6.02 8.38 8.26
C ALA A 530 -7.17 9.18 7.65
N LEU A 531 -7.44 9.00 6.35
CA LEU A 531 -8.58 9.66 5.68
C LEU A 531 -9.94 9.19 6.22
N GLY A 532 -10.05 7.93 6.62
CA GLY A 532 -11.26 7.39 7.22
C GLY A 532 -11.49 7.94 8.61
N ALA A 533 -10.47 8.04 9.47
CA ALA A 533 -10.56 8.63 10.79
C ALA A 533 -11.06 10.09 10.72
N LEU A 534 -10.49 10.88 9.80
CA LEU A 534 -10.97 12.25 9.53
C LEU A 534 -12.44 12.26 9.06
N ARG A 535 -12.82 11.35 8.15
CA ARG A 535 -14.19 11.21 7.64
C ARG A 535 -15.16 10.77 8.74
N MET A 536 -14.73 9.93 9.67
CA MET A 536 -15.53 9.51 10.83
C MET A 536 -15.66 10.60 11.91
N GLY A 537 -15.01 11.74 11.74
CA GLY A 537 -15.14 12.89 12.65
C GLY A 537 -14.13 12.88 13.80
N CYS A 538 -13.01 12.16 13.67
CA CYS A 538 -11.90 12.24 14.61
C CYS A 538 -11.09 13.52 14.37
N MET A 539 -11.71 14.65 14.67
CA MET A 539 -11.20 16.01 14.49
C MET A 539 -11.82 16.94 15.52
N PRO A 540 -11.10 17.94 16.04
CA PRO A 540 -11.61 18.79 17.11
C PRO A 540 -12.78 19.69 16.68
N ASP A 541 -12.85 20.03 15.39
CA ASP A 541 -13.77 21.02 14.83
C ASP A 541 -14.83 20.43 13.88
N ARG A 542 -14.84 19.12 13.67
CA ARG A 542 -15.78 18.42 12.79
C ARG A 542 -16.25 17.09 13.38
N GLY A 543 -17.51 16.78 13.10
CA GLY A 543 -18.12 15.48 13.36
C GLY A 543 -18.09 14.56 12.14
N PRO A 544 -18.74 13.38 12.22
CA PRO A 544 -18.81 12.41 11.12
C PRO A 544 -19.35 13.03 9.82
N GLY A 545 -18.72 12.71 8.68
CA GLY A 545 -19.07 13.27 7.39
C GLY A 545 -18.79 14.77 7.28
N ALA A 546 -17.84 15.28 8.06
CA ALA A 546 -17.47 16.68 8.15
C ALA A 546 -18.60 17.60 8.70
N ALA A 547 -19.52 17.03 9.48
CA ALA A 547 -20.58 17.80 10.12
C ALA A 547 -20.02 18.87 11.07
N THR A 548 -20.63 20.05 11.10
CA THR A 548 -20.25 21.12 12.01
C THR A 548 -20.52 20.71 13.45
N VAL A 549 -19.53 20.91 14.35
CA VAL A 549 -19.68 20.66 15.77
C VAL A 549 -20.12 21.95 16.51
N LYS A 550 -20.88 21.81 17.61
CA LYS A 550 -21.30 22.94 18.41
C LYS A 550 -20.17 23.59 19.21
N LYS A 551 -19.20 22.82 19.62
CA LYS A 551 -18.04 23.24 20.41
C LYS A 551 -16.78 22.64 19.80
N VAL A 552 -15.82 23.49 19.51
CA VAL A 552 -14.46 23.05 19.04
C VAL A 552 -13.67 22.58 20.26
N GLY A 553 -13.07 21.38 20.12
CA GLY A 553 -12.25 20.78 21.17
C GLY A 553 -10.77 21.10 21.01
N LYS A 554 -9.96 20.49 21.87
CA LYS A 554 -8.50 20.48 21.75
C LYS A 554 -8.05 19.51 20.66
N GLY A 555 -7.04 19.92 19.90
CA GLY A 555 -6.39 19.07 18.90
C GLY A 555 -5.34 18.14 19.50
N TYR A 556 -4.77 17.26 18.66
CA TYR A 556 -3.77 16.25 19.03
C TYR A 556 -2.61 16.83 19.86
N ARG A 557 -2.04 17.96 19.39
CA ARG A 557 -0.89 18.60 20.05
C ARG A 557 -1.26 19.20 21.41
N ASP A 558 -2.46 19.76 21.53
CA ASP A 558 -2.96 20.40 22.75
C ASP A 558 -3.37 19.36 23.82
N MET A 559 -3.75 18.14 23.37
CA MET A 559 -4.09 17.03 24.25
C MET A 559 -2.87 16.29 24.83
N LYS A 560 -1.65 16.61 24.40
CA LYS A 560 -0.44 15.98 24.94
C LYS A 560 -0.27 16.19 26.44
N THR A 561 -0.81 17.30 26.99
CA THR A 561 -0.73 17.63 28.40
C THR A 561 -2.03 18.23 28.92
N GLY A 562 -2.28 18.12 30.25
CA GLY A 562 -3.35 18.85 30.93
C GLY A 562 -4.77 18.30 30.66
N MET A 563 -4.90 17.04 30.26
CA MET A 563 -6.18 16.32 30.23
C MET A 563 -6.38 15.61 31.59
N LYS A 564 -7.63 15.51 32.09
CA LYS A 564 -7.95 14.74 33.30
C LYS A 564 -7.97 13.22 33.04
N ALA A 565 -8.41 12.81 31.86
CA ALA A 565 -8.26 11.46 31.37
C ALA A 565 -7.96 11.51 29.87
N LEU A 566 -7.13 10.59 29.38
CA LEU A 566 -6.77 10.51 27.99
C LEU A 566 -6.98 9.08 27.48
N TYR A 567 -7.82 8.90 26.47
CA TYR A 567 -8.09 7.65 25.80
C TYR A 567 -7.38 7.61 24.46
N LEU A 568 -6.40 6.72 24.33
CA LEU A 568 -5.55 6.58 23.16
C LEU A 568 -5.82 5.23 22.49
N ALA A 569 -6.48 5.23 21.34
CA ALA A 569 -6.84 4.02 20.60
C ALA A 569 -5.98 3.84 19.34
N GLY A 570 -5.34 2.68 19.23
CA GLY A 570 -4.47 2.31 18.12
C GLY A 570 -3.02 2.77 18.29
N THR A 571 -2.30 2.86 17.18
CA THR A 571 -0.87 3.20 17.16
C THR A 571 -0.66 4.71 17.24
N MET A 572 0.17 5.19 18.16
CA MET A 572 0.48 6.60 18.35
C MET A 572 1.88 6.96 17.86
N MET A 573 2.04 8.18 17.34
CA MET A 573 3.33 8.71 16.88
C MET A 573 4.27 9.12 18.01
N HIS A 574 3.70 9.51 19.17
CA HIS A 574 4.43 10.04 20.30
C HIS A 574 4.14 9.21 21.54
N ALA A 575 5.12 9.11 22.42
CA ALA A 575 4.97 8.45 23.72
C ALA A 575 4.92 9.45 24.91
N ASP A 576 4.98 10.76 24.65
CA ASP A 576 5.16 11.83 25.64
C ASP A 576 3.85 12.46 26.11
N PHE A 577 2.74 11.70 26.08
CA PHE A 577 1.48 12.13 26.65
C PHE A 577 1.54 12.15 28.19
N LYS A 578 1.01 13.25 28.77
CA LYS A 578 0.93 13.45 30.22
C LYS A 578 -0.49 13.90 30.59
N SER A 579 -1.18 13.06 31.34
CA SER A 579 -2.56 13.28 31.81
C SER A 579 -2.67 12.71 33.23
N ASP A 580 -3.72 13.09 33.95
CA ASP A 580 -3.97 12.54 35.30
C ASP A 580 -4.27 11.03 35.25
N PHE A 581 -4.88 10.57 34.14
CA PHE A 581 -5.13 9.15 33.88
C PHE A 581 -5.03 8.84 32.38
N VAL A 582 -4.22 7.83 32.01
CA VAL A 582 -3.98 7.45 30.60
C VAL A 582 -4.46 6.03 30.35
N ILE A 583 -5.41 5.90 29.42
CA ILE A 583 -5.93 4.63 28.90
C ILE A 583 -5.35 4.40 27.50
N VAL A 584 -4.68 3.29 27.29
CA VAL A 584 -4.14 2.90 25.97
C VAL A 584 -4.82 1.62 25.49
N GLN A 585 -5.55 1.72 24.40
CA GLN A 585 -6.10 0.58 23.66
C GLN A 585 -5.14 0.24 22.54
N ALA A 586 -4.36 -0.83 22.69
CA ALA A 586 -3.30 -1.18 21.75
C ALA A 586 -3.16 -2.70 21.57
N SER A 587 -2.57 -3.10 20.46
CA SER A 587 -2.32 -4.51 20.15
C SER A 587 -0.98 -5.01 20.69
N HIS A 588 0.01 -4.13 20.81
CA HIS A 588 1.38 -4.47 21.22
C HIS A 588 1.87 -3.52 22.30
N MET A 589 2.74 -4.00 23.15
CA MET A 589 3.42 -3.20 24.17
C MET A 589 4.35 -2.20 23.49
N THR A 590 4.17 -0.93 23.83
CA THR A 590 4.94 0.20 23.33
C THR A 590 5.42 1.06 24.52
N PRO A 591 6.41 1.95 24.35
CA PRO A 591 6.81 2.86 25.43
C PRO A 591 5.67 3.74 25.97
N LEU A 592 4.63 3.98 25.17
CA LEU A 592 3.41 4.66 25.59
C LEU A 592 2.52 3.74 26.45
N ALA A 593 2.31 2.50 26.01
CA ALA A 593 1.52 1.52 26.75
C ALA A 593 2.18 1.16 28.10
N GLU A 594 3.51 1.09 28.13
CA GLU A 594 4.27 0.84 29.37
C GLU A 594 4.06 1.91 30.43
N ARG A 595 3.74 3.15 30.06
CA ARG A 595 3.49 4.28 30.97
C ARG A 595 2.02 4.50 31.29
N ALA A 596 1.12 3.79 30.60
CA ALA A 596 -0.32 3.95 30.80
C ALA A 596 -0.77 3.48 32.19
N ASP A 597 -1.89 4.01 32.68
CA ASP A 597 -2.55 3.55 33.90
C ASP A 597 -3.40 2.32 33.63
N LEU A 598 -3.95 2.23 32.41
CA LEU A 598 -4.75 1.10 31.95
C LEU A 598 -4.41 0.78 30.49
N VAL A 599 -4.17 -0.52 30.22
CA VAL A 599 -3.91 -1.02 28.88
C VAL A 599 -4.97 -2.04 28.48
N LEU A 600 -5.63 -1.79 27.34
CA LEU A 600 -6.72 -2.61 26.81
C LEU A 600 -6.23 -3.33 25.54
N PRO A 601 -6.18 -4.68 25.54
CA PRO A 601 -5.71 -5.47 24.41
C PRO A 601 -6.74 -5.43 23.27
N MET A 602 -6.32 -4.95 22.10
CA MET A 602 -7.15 -4.91 20.90
C MET A 602 -6.62 -5.80 19.77
N ALA A 603 -7.51 -6.17 18.85
CA ALA A 603 -7.16 -6.86 17.62
C ALA A 603 -6.12 -6.07 16.82
N ALA A 604 -5.13 -6.76 16.24
CA ALA A 604 -4.12 -6.19 15.36
C ALA A 604 -4.54 -6.32 13.89
N PHE A 605 -3.72 -5.80 12.96
CA PHE A 605 -3.98 -5.99 11.53
C PHE A 605 -4.07 -7.49 11.19
N TYR A 606 -4.91 -7.86 10.21
CA TYR A 606 -5.34 -9.23 9.91
C TYR A 606 -6.22 -9.92 10.97
N GLU A 607 -6.29 -9.41 12.20
CA GLU A 607 -7.27 -9.82 13.21
C GLU A 607 -8.51 -8.92 13.22
N ASN A 608 -8.42 -7.71 12.64
CA ASN A 608 -9.49 -6.72 12.57
C ASN A 608 -10.54 -7.07 11.52
N GLN A 609 -11.73 -6.48 11.69
CA GLN A 609 -12.81 -6.47 10.69
C GLN A 609 -13.45 -5.09 10.61
N GLY A 610 -13.94 -4.73 9.43
CA GLY A 610 -14.58 -3.45 9.19
C GLY A 610 -14.19 -2.85 7.85
N THR A 611 -14.06 -1.54 7.79
CA THR A 611 -13.69 -0.80 6.59
C THR A 611 -12.59 0.23 6.86
N ILE A 612 -11.80 0.55 5.83
CA ILE A 612 -10.83 1.66 5.86
C ILE A 612 -10.97 2.53 4.62
N VAL A 613 -10.51 3.76 4.68
CA VAL A 613 -10.36 4.64 3.50
C VAL A 613 -8.87 4.86 3.26
N ASN A 614 -8.35 4.28 2.20
CA ASN A 614 -6.94 4.35 1.88
C ASN A 614 -6.52 5.72 1.29
N THR A 615 -5.22 5.90 1.02
CA THR A 615 -4.65 7.15 0.49
C THR A 615 -5.23 7.56 -0.88
N TYR A 616 -5.80 6.63 -1.64
CA TYR A 616 -6.53 6.89 -2.88
C TYR A 616 -8.01 7.29 -2.66
N GLY A 617 -8.42 7.52 -1.41
CA GLY A 617 -9.81 7.84 -1.08
C GLY A 617 -10.80 6.67 -1.25
N THR A 618 -10.30 5.48 -1.56
CA THR A 618 -11.11 4.28 -1.81
C THR A 618 -11.42 3.58 -0.50
N THR A 619 -12.70 3.27 -0.28
CA THR A 619 -13.11 2.42 0.84
C THR A 619 -12.77 0.96 0.54
N LYS A 620 -12.04 0.33 1.45
CA LYS A 620 -11.63 -1.09 1.39
C LYS A 620 -12.26 -1.85 2.53
N THR A 621 -12.70 -3.09 2.26
CA THR A 621 -13.18 -4.01 3.31
C THR A 621 -11.97 -4.70 3.95
N VAL A 622 -11.97 -4.68 5.27
CA VAL A 622 -11.04 -5.44 6.12
C VAL A 622 -11.81 -6.65 6.65
N ALA A 623 -11.41 -7.82 6.20
CA ALA A 623 -11.97 -9.09 6.68
C ALA A 623 -10.96 -9.75 7.63
N ARG A 624 -11.47 -10.29 8.72
CA ARG A 624 -10.64 -10.99 9.70
C ARG A 624 -10.05 -12.26 9.08
N ALA A 625 -8.74 -12.33 9.01
CA ALA A 625 -8.01 -13.46 8.46
C ALA A 625 -7.51 -14.43 9.55
N GLN A 626 -7.36 -13.94 10.78
CA GLN A 626 -6.95 -14.71 11.94
C GLN A 626 -7.77 -14.27 13.15
N LYS A 627 -8.20 -15.22 13.99
CA LYS A 627 -8.85 -14.88 15.25
C LYS A 627 -7.82 -14.33 16.24
N PRO A 628 -8.15 -13.25 16.98
CA PRO A 628 -7.30 -12.75 18.04
C PRO A 628 -7.00 -13.82 19.10
N SER A 629 -5.81 -13.78 19.69
CA SER A 629 -5.37 -14.70 20.73
C SER A 629 -5.67 -14.16 22.15
N GLY A 630 -5.79 -15.06 23.12
CA GLY A 630 -6.00 -14.72 24.51
C GLY A 630 -7.34 -14.01 24.78
N LEU A 631 -7.31 -12.95 25.57
CA LEU A 631 -8.48 -12.14 25.92
C LEU A 631 -8.66 -10.89 25.04
N VAL A 632 -8.01 -10.85 23.89
CA VAL A 632 -8.10 -9.72 22.95
C VAL A 632 -9.51 -9.56 22.40
N LYS A 633 -10.00 -8.32 22.34
CA LYS A 633 -11.31 -7.96 21.79
C LYS A 633 -11.18 -7.02 20.58
N ASP A 634 -12.24 -6.93 19.80
CA ASP A 634 -12.38 -5.91 18.76
C ASP A 634 -12.50 -4.53 19.39
N GLY A 635 -11.94 -3.51 18.77
CA GLY A 635 -11.97 -2.15 19.32
C GLY A 635 -13.39 -1.61 19.51
N VAL A 636 -14.32 -1.94 18.60
CA VAL A 636 -15.74 -1.56 18.74
C VAL A 636 -16.36 -2.21 19.97
N SER A 637 -16.11 -3.50 20.23
CA SER A 637 -16.64 -4.19 21.40
C SER A 637 -16.12 -3.60 22.71
N ILE A 638 -14.82 -3.28 22.79
CA ILE A 638 -14.21 -2.62 23.95
C ILE A 638 -14.92 -1.30 24.25
N ILE A 639 -15.09 -0.45 23.25
CA ILE A 639 -15.70 0.86 23.39
C ILE A 639 -17.19 0.76 23.75
N SER A 640 -17.90 -0.23 23.19
CA SER A 640 -19.31 -0.48 23.52
C SER A 640 -19.49 -0.92 24.99
N GLU A 641 -18.62 -1.78 25.51
CA GLU A 641 -18.64 -2.20 26.91
C GLU A 641 -18.33 -1.02 27.85
N ILE A 642 -17.36 -0.16 27.53
CA ILE A 642 -17.07 1.05 28.32
C ILE A 642 -18.28 1.99 28.29
N SER A 643 -18.90 2.20 27.11
CA SER A 643 -20.12 3.02 26.98
C SER A 643 -21.26 2.49 27.84
N ALA A 644 -21.49 1.18 27.88
CA ALA A 644 -22.49 0.54 28.71
C ALA A 644 -22.21 0.72 30.21
N ALA A 645 -20.95 0.54 30.65
CA ALA A 645 -20.53 0.72 32.04
C ALA A 645 -20.65 2.20 32.50
N MET A 646 -20.58 3.15 31.59
CA MET A 646 -20.85 4.57 31.88
C MET A 646 -22.33 4.86 32.23
N SER A 647 -23.24 3.90 32.02
CA SER A 647 -24.66 3.99 32.36
C SER A 647 -25.36 5.27 31.89
N THR A 648 -25.05 5.68 30.66
CA THR A 648 -25.67 6.85 30.03
C THR A 648 -26.86 6.41 29.17
N SER A 649 -27.83 7.30 28.98
CA SER A 649 -28.97 7.06 28.07
C SER A 649 -28.56 6.97 26.57
N LYS A 650 -27.27 7.16 26.27
CA LYS A 650 -26.70 7.22 24.92
C LYS A 650 -25.71 6.08 24.65
N MET A 651 -25.81 4.98 25.40
CA MET A 651 -25.01 3.79 25.08
C MET A 651 -25.35 3.28 23.67
N PHE A 652 -24.37 2.72 22.97
CA PHE A 652 -24.53 2.17 21.63
C PHE A 652 -24.05 0.72 21.56
N GLN A 653 -24.66 -0.04 20.67
CA GLN A 653 -24.27 -1.40 20.34
C GLN A 653 -23.40 -1.42 19.06
N GLU A 654 -22.65 -2.50 18.85
CA GLU A 654 -21.82 -2.68 17.66
C GLU A 654 -22.60 -2.49 16.34
N ASN A 655 -23.82 -3.03 16.28
CA ASN A 655 -24.69 -2.91 15.10
C ASN A 655 -25.11 -1.45 14.83
N ASP A 656 -25.26 -0.62 15.87
CA ASP A 656 -25.61 0.80 15.74
C ASP A 656 -24.44 1.56 15.10
N ILE A 657 -23.21 1.23 15.49
CA ILE A 657 -21.99 1.81 14.93
C ILE A 657 -21.85 1.43 13.46
N ILE A 658 -21.98 0.15 13.11
CA ILE A 658 -21.92 -0.33 11.73
C ILE A 658 -22.99 0.37 10.86
N ALA A 659 -24.20 0.53 11.37
CA ALA A 659 -25.28 1.23 10.68
C ALA A 659 -24.99 2.73 10.52
N ALA A 660 -24.39 3.37 11.52
CA ALA A 660 -24.01 4.77 11.47
C ALA A 660 -22.89 5.01 10.47
N VAL A 661 -21.84 4.20 10.49
CA VAL A 661 -20.70 4.30 9.52
C VAL A 661 -21.17 4.18 8.07
N LYS A 662 -22.10 3.28 7.78
CA LYS A 662 -22.69 3.13 6.44
C LYS A 662 -23.45 4.40 5.97
N LYS A 663 -23.93 5.21 6.90
CA LYS A 663 -24.63 6.47 6.60
C LYS A 663 -23.67 7.65 6.41
N VAL A 664 -22.44 7.55 6.90
CA VAL A 664 -21.41 8.59 6.72
C VAL A 664 -21.00 8.62 5.26
N LYS A 665 -21.51 9.60 4.53
CA LYS A 665 -21.15 9.82 3.12
C LYS A 665 -19.83 10.59 3.05
N ALA A 666 -19.01 10.28 2.05
CA ALA A 666 -18.02 11.24 1.57
C ALA A 666 -18.80 12.52 1.21
N GLY A 667 -18.37 13.67 1.73
CA GLY A 667 -19.00 14.93 1.38
C GLY A 667 -19.03 15.12 -0.14
N LYS A 668 -19.99 15.88 -0.65
CA LYS A 668 -20.04 16.20 -2.08
C LYS A 668 -18.82 17.04 -2.44
N PHE A 669 -18.15 16.67 -3.53
CA PHE A 669 -17.10 17.48 -4.13
C PHE A 669 -17.62 18.87 -4.50
N ALA A 670 -17.00 19.91 -3.93
CA ALA A 670 -17.02 21.20 -4.58
C ALA A 670 -15.99 21.18 -5.73
N ALA A 671 -16.30 21.80 -6.84
CA ALA A 671 -15.28 22.12 -7.84
C ALA A 671 -14.19 22.89 -7.11
N GLY A 672 -12.92 22.40 -7.18
CA GLY A 672 -11.82 23.01 -6.45
C GLY A 672 -11.66 24.49 -6.80
N SER A 673 -11.35 25.32 -5.82
CA SER A 673 -11.01 26.73 -6.02
C SER A 673 -9.56 26.99 -5.62
N CYS A 674 -8.82 27.65 -6.50
CA CYS A 674 -7.50 28.17 -6.19
C CYS A 674 -7.59 29.27 -5.12
N GLY A 675 -6.66 29.24 -4.16
CA GLY A 675 -6.50 30.29 -3.15
C GLY A 675 -5.22 31.09 -3.36
N PRO A 676 -5.24 32.43 -3.19
CA PRO A 676 -4.01 33.21 -3.16
C PRO A 676 -3.17 32.81 -1.95
N VAL A 677 -1.86 32.60 -2.19
CA VAL A 677 -0.90 32.26 -1.13
C VAL A 677 0.27 33.22 -1.22
N LYS A 678 0.67 33.78 -0.08
CA LYS A 678 1.91 34.57 -0.04
C LYS A 678 3.07 33.60 -0.22
N ALA A 679 3.79 33.70 -1.33
CA ALA A 679 4.97 32.92 -1.58
C ALA A 679 6.10 33.40 -0.64
N ALA A 680 6.28 32.69 0.46
CA ALA A 680 7.35 32.95 1.44
C ALA A 680 7.95 31.62 1.87
N ALA A 681 9.26 31.61 2.13
CA ALA A 681 9.91 30.45 2.71
C ALA A 681 9.38 30.20 4.13
N SER A 682 9.05 28.94 4.41
CA SER A 682 8.61 28.49 5.73
C SER A 682 9.77 27.84 6.49
N LYS A 683 9.62 27.70 7.82
CA LYS A 683 10.60 26.92 8.59
C LYS A 683 10.57 25.47 8.11
N PRO A 684 11.75 24.84 7.86
CA PRO A 684 11.80 23.43 7.47
C PRO A 684 11.10 22.57 8.52
N TYR A 685 10.21 21.70 8.07
CA TYR A 685 9.64 20.70 8.97
C TYR A 685 10.60 19.50 9.00
N GLY A 686 11.28 19.30 10.15
CA GLY A 686 12.47 18.45 10.26
C GLY A 686 12.23 16.94 10.40
N ILE A 687 11.03 16.42 10.09
CA ILE A 687 10.78 14.98 10.26
C ILE A 687 10.47 14.36 8.90
N SER A 688 11.37 13.50 8.41
CA SER A 688 11.10 12.71 7.20
C SER A 688 9.93 11.75 7.46
N SER A 689 9.12 11.50 6.42
CA SER A 689 8.02 10.51 6.45
C SER A 689 8.44 9.15 6.96
N THR A 690 9.69 8.82 6.72
CA THR A 690 10.39 7.60 7.09
C THR A 690 10.49 7.42 8.59
N VAL A 691 10.95 8.46 9.30
CA VAL A 691 11.13 8.42 10.76
C VAL A 691 9.77 8.33 11.46
N LEU A 692 8.78 9.07 10.98
CA LEU A 692 7.42 9.02 11.52
C LEU A 692 6.80 7.64 11.35
N LEU A 693 6.91 7.05 10.16
CA LEU A 693 6.34 5.75 9.87
C LEU A 693 7.08 4.64 10.60
N ALA A 694 8.41 4.71 10.69
CA ALA A 694 9.21 3.78 11.48
C ALA A 694 8.82 3.86 12.96
N ALA A 695 8.62 5.05 13.52
CA ALA A 695 8.16 5.21 14.90
C ALA A 695 6.77 4.60 15.12
N MET A 696 5.85 4.78 14.19
CA MET A 696 4.51 4.18 14.26
C MET A 696 4.53 2.66 14.13
N GLN A 697 5.46 2.11 13.35
CA GLN A 697 5.59 0.66 13.13
C GLN A 697 6.51 -0.02 14.15
N GLN A 698 7.41 0.71 14.81
CA GLN A 698 8.36 0.14 15.80
C GLN A 698 7.67 -0.65 16.91
N GLY A 699 6.54 -0.16 17.43
CA GLY A 699 5.77 -0.89 18.45
C GLY A 699 5.21 -2.21 17.93
N LEU A 700 4.67 -2.20 16.70
CA LEU A 700 4.05 -3.37 16.07
C LEU A 700 5.08 -4.41 15.62
N LEU A 701 6.21 -3.97 15.08
CA LEU A 701 7.17 -4.82 14.38
C LEU A 701 8.47 -5.06 15.17
N SER A 702 8.66 -4.41 16.33
CA SER A 702 9.93 -4.39 17.08
C SER A 702 10.52 -5.76 17.39
N HIS A 703 9.70 -6.78 17.53
CA HIS A 703 10.10 -8.16 17.83
C HIS A 703 9.93 -9.12 16.64
N SER A 704 9.70 -8.61 15.42
CA SER A 704 9.52 -9.42 14.22
C SER A 704 10.79 -9.50 13.37
N ALA A 705 10.90 -10.52 12.51
CA ALA A 705 11.97 -10.61 11.52
C ALA A 705 11.94 -9.43 10.53
N VAL A 706 10.76 -8.84 10.29
CA VAL A 706 10.57 -7.66 9.46
C VAL A 706 11.32 -6.45 10.04
N ALA A 707 11.25 -6.23 11.37
CA ALA A 707 11.99 -5.15 12.02
C ALA A 707 13.50 -5.32 11.87
N LYS A 708 14.01 -6.55 12.02
CA LYS A 708 15.44 -6.85 11.84
C LYS A 708 15.93 -6.53 10.43
N VAL A 709 15.12 -6.82 9.41
CA VAL A 709 15.44 -6.50 8.01
C VAL A 709 15.36 -4.99 7.74
N MET A 710 14.41 -4.29 8.34
CA MET A 710 14.30 -2.82 8.22
C MET A 710 15.49 -2.11 8.86
N THR A 711 15.95 -2.54 10.06
CA THR A 711 17.08 -1.94 10.78
C THR A 711 18.44 -2.22 10.14
N VAL A 712 18.64 -3.40 9.58
CA VAL A 712 19.90 -3.75 8.88
C VAL A 712 20.11 -2.87 7.63
N SER A 713 19.03 -2.38 6.99
CA SER A 713 19.17 -1.49 5.84
C SER A 713 19.62 -0.07 6.18
N GLU A 714 19.31 0.43 7.38
CA GLU A 714 19.80 1.73 7.86
C GLU A 714 21.30 1.70 8.16
N GLY A 715 21.80 0.63 8.75
CA GLY A 715 23.23 0.45 9.04
C GLY A 715 24.09 0.18 7.81
N ALA A 716 23.54 -0.36 6.73
CA ALA A 716 24.25 -0.60 5.47
C ALA A 716 24.35 0.65 4.58
N LEU A 717 23.51 1.66 4.82
CA LEU A 717 23.57 2.96 4.13
C LEU A 717 24.54 3.95 4.83
N GLN A 718 25.02 3.63 6.03
CA GLN A 718 26.03 4.43 6.76
C GLN A 718 27.46 3.91 6.61
N LYS A 719 27.65 2.80 5.90
CA LYS A 719 28.97 2.31 5.45
C LYS A 719 29.12 2.45 3.94
#